data_78aa4e0204716cc193d65b9f6a89c5b0
#
_entry.id   78aa4e0204716cc193d65b9f6a89c5b0
#
_cell.length_a   1.000
_cell.length_b   1.000
_cell.length_c   1.000
_cell.angle_alpha   90.00
_cell.angle_beta   90.00
_cell.angle_gamma   90.00
#
_symmetry.space_group_name_H-M   'P 1'
#
loop_
_entity.id
_entity.type
_entity.pdbx_description
1 polymer ?
#
loop_
_entity_poly.entity_id
_entity_poly.type
_entity_poly.pdbx_seq_one_letter_code
_entity_poly.pdbx_strand_id
1 'polypeptide(L)'
;MVALNVGNGFLFPISWKGVGSLNESASTSESANAAFTVSIVIPIVSIKISTNPGFSTGHSISRPTYALQDVDGDGYLDIVESEKESELKVTRSAIGRTNMLKAVTNSLGGTFTLDYAHTVPTYGLPGGKWVMPSLTVDDGIHDDGPLMTTAFEYKDGKRDRHEREFLGFGEVITRNLDTEKENALYRKSVQKYDVSGYYTQGNLVNASVEDAAGKVYTETRNEYDGYYLTAKGDEYTFTAQPVLCSDRASAFVPLRYTANLQYEGAAQGMITSEAWNEYYLTGHHGELKSYRFSNKGKLGSKGDGKFDYQTSIRYTSNSSRNILGLPTDVTVTGGDGKVYHQVSAVYDTKYPNHLTRITQQLGNGEAVTDYRYDSFGNILQKTLPANAKGQRMWYKYRYEPEMNMYVERVEDAFGYRSEAGNFDYRYGIAKERRDLNNFYYETDVDDLGRVTGVRGPNELATGVPYIIAFEYSPKAEFTANGITAPAYAVTKHYDIQHPDDDMETVTFVDGFGRPVQVKKDGVVTSASEGTVFDAQNVMIVSGRNVYDAFGRVAKAYYPVTEELGKRTDFNKAFDGVSPTVTVYDVLDRATEVTLPDESKTLTAYTTDAGSRALVTTVTDALGNKQATYTNGSGKTVMTKQLSGPDGEITTTFEYDGIDRLVRVTDTEGNVTTSVYDMGDRRTEVNHPASGITTFTYDALGNVLTKQTANLAKEGKSITYDYDYHRLTGINYPDHPENNVKYYYGGRNASQNRIGRLMLREDGTGAIEYFYGKMGEVTKTRRTLIVPNQAIATYVTQWTYDSHNRLLEMIYPDEEKVTYSYNLGGQLEKVRGYKSYGYDYVNRIGYDKFEQRTYLKYCNGAETFYTYDPAGCRT
;
A
#
# COMPACT_ATOMS: atom_id res chain seq x y z
N MET A 1 -19.38 -43.31 -32.16
CA MET A 1 -20.24 -42.08 -32.06
C MET A 1 -19.64 -41.16 -31.01
N VAL A 2 -19.59 -39.88 -31.27
CA VAL A 2 -19.04 -38.88 -30.35
C VAL A 2 -20.12 -37.82 -30.07
N ALA A 3 -20.32 -37.45 -28.81
CA ALA A 3 -21.18 -36.39 -28.40
C ALA A 3 -20.31 -35.19 -27.98
N LEU A 4 -20.50 -34.03 -28.63
CA LEU A 4 -19.73 -32.83 -28.27
C LEU A 4 -20.34 -32.18 -27.03
N ASN A 5 -19.48 -31.83 -26.07
CA ASN A 5 -19.85 -31.08 -24.91
C ASN A 5 -19.96 -29.59 -25.30
N VAL A 6 -21.12 -28.98 -25.06
CA VAL A 6 -21.43 -27.57 -25.37
C VAL A 6 -21.52 -26.69 -24.10
N GLY A 7 -20.84 -27.14 -23.02
CA GLY A 7 -20.74 -26.38 -21.78
C GLY A 7 -21.85 -26.67 -20.75
N ASN A 8 -23.09 -26.79 -21.18
CA ASN A 8 -24.27 -27.10 -20.34
C ASN A 8 -24.94 -28.43 -20.70
N GLY A 9 -24.29 -29.25 -21.53
CA GLY A 9 -24.77 -30.55 -21.95
C GLY A 9 -23.99 -31.13 -23.12
N PHE A 10 -24.40 -32.30 -23.60
CA PHE A 10 -23.85 -32.98 -24.77
C PHE A 10 -24.84 -32.90 -25.93
N LEU A 11 -24.30 -32.59 -27.12
CA LEU A 11 -25.08 -32.75 -28.36
C LEU A 11 -25.43 -34.22 -28.62
N PHE A 12 -26.41 -34.46 -29.49
CA PHE A 12 -26.74 -35.83 -29.94
C PHE A 12 -25.48 -36.47 -30.54
N PRO A 13 -25.18 -37.73 -30.16
CA PRO A 13 -24.02 -38.45 -30.67
C PRO A 13 -24.02 -38.56 -32.21
N ILE A 14 -22.94 -38.11 -32.82
CA ILE A 14 -22.75 -38.21 -34.28
C ILE A 14 -21.69 -39.26 -34.59
N SER A 15 -21.80 -39.88 -35.79
CA SER A 15 -20.79 -40.80 -36.27
C SER A 15 -19.52 -40.03 -36.62
N TRP A 16 -18.37 -40.41 -36.00
CA TRP A 16 -17.08 -39.81 -36.34
C TRP A 16 -16.54 -40.46 -37.63
N LYS A 17 -16.52 -39.71 -38.70
CA LYS A 17 -16.05 -40.19 -40.01
C LYS A 17 -14.53 -40.48 -39.94
N GLY A 18 -14.11 -41.69 -40.37
CA GLY A 18 -12.72 -42.05 -40.44
C GLY A 18 -12.17 -42.81 -39.20
N VAL A 19 -13.00 -43.09 -38.22
CA VAL A 19 -12.63 -43.96 -37.09
C VAL A 19 -13.33 -45.32 -37.27
N GLY A 20 -12.58 -46.37 -37.51
CA GLY A 20 -13.05 -47.73 -37.57
C GLY A 20 -13.32 -48.36 -36.20
N SER A 21 -13.39 -49.66 -36.14
CA SER A 21 -13.50 -50.40 -34.88
C SER A 21 -12.22 -50.24 -34.04
N LEU A 22 -12.37 -49.90 -32.75
CA LEU A 22 -11.22 -49.69 -31.85
C LEU A 22 -10.42 -50.97 -31.58
N ASN A 23 -11.02 -52.14 -31.82
CA ASN A 23 -10.38 -53.43 -31.66
C ASN A 23 -10.81 -54.37 -32.75
N GLU A 24 -9.86 -55.15 -33.31
CA GLU A 24 -10.08 -56.33 -34.08
C GLU A 24 -9.85 -57.53 -33.18
N SER A 25 -10.87 -58.41 -32.99
CA SER A 25 -10.73 -59.65 -32.25
C SER A 25 -11.06 -60.82 -33.13
N ALA A 26 -10.11 -61.70 -33.31
CA ALA A 26 -10.38 -63.01 -33.85
C ALA A 26 -10.50 -63.97 -32.65
N SER A 27 -11.68 -64.51 -32.41
CA SER A 27 -11.89 -65.56 -31.41
C SER A 27 -12.37 -66.87 -32.08
N THR A 28 -11.65 -67.85 -31.88
CA THR A 28 -12.16 -69.24 -32.02
C THR A 28 -12.41 -69.76 -30.63
N SER A 29 -13.70 -69.71 -30.18
CA SER A 29 -14.05 -70.44 -29.04
C SER A 29 -15.41 -70.32 -28.45
N GLU A 30 -15.67 -71.24 -27.64
CA GLU A 30 -16.82 -71.37 -26.79
C GLU A 30 -16.88 -70.30 -25.66
N SER A 31 -18.07 -69.85 -25.50
CA SER A 31 -18.52 -68.70 -24.65
C SER A 31 -17.97 -68.53 -23.24
N ALA A 32 -17.64 -67.28 -22.86
CA ALA A 32 -17.96 -66.67 -21.59
C ALA A 32 -17.84 -65.13 -21.70
N ASN A 33 -18.90 -64.46 -21.30
CA ASN A 33 -19.11 -62.97 -21.37
C ASN A 33 -18.11 -62.20 -20.52
N ALA A 34 -17.46 -61.23 -21.11
CA ALA A 34 -16.81 -60.14 -20.38
C ALA A 34 -17.37 -58.79 -20.88
N ALA A 35 -17.97 -58.03 -19.99
CA ALA A 35 -18.48 -56.69 -20.28
C ALA A 35 -17.37 -55.64 -20.02
N PHE A 36 -17.13 -54.80 -21.01
CA PHE A 36 -16.25 -53.65 -20.87
C PHE A 36 -17.11 -52.39 -20.63
N THR A 37 -16.80 -51.68 -19.57
CA THR A 37 -17.38 -50.33 -19.34
C THR A 37 -16.27 -49.30 -19.51
N VAL A 38 -16.39 -48.46 -20.55
CA VAL A 38 -15.52 -47.27 -20.71
C VAL A 38 -16.29 -46.12 -20.22
N SER A 39 -15.87 -45.53 -19.12
CA SER A 39 -16.40 -44.28 -18.61
C SER A 39 -15.45 -43.13 -18.97
N ILE A 40 -15.88 -42.24 -19.85
CA ILE A 40 -15.18 -41.00 -20.17
C ILE A 40 -15.82 -39.91 -19.34
N VAL A 41 -15.09 -39.37 -18.33
CA VAL A 41 -15.49 -38.18 -17.56
C VAL A 41 -14.60 -37.03 -17.98
N ILE A 42 -15.20 -36.00 -18.59
CA ILE A 42 -14.54 -34.70 -18.84
C ILE A 42 -15.17 -33.67 -17.92
N PRO A 43 -14.46 -33.09 -16.97
CA PRO A 43 -13.74 -31.84 -17.19
C PRO A 43 -12.36 -31.82 -16.51
N ILE A 44 -11.53 -32.59 -16.69
CA ILE A 44 -10.12 -32.73 -16.35
C ILE A 44 -9.89 -34.25 -16.34
N VAL A 45 -9.37 -34.70 -17.44
CA VAL A 45 -9.32 -36.10 -17.81
C VAL A 45 -8.54 -36.95 -16.80
N SER A 46 -9.22 -37.84 -16.10
CA SER A 46 -8.60 -39.07 -15.58
C SER A 46 -9.23 -40.29 -16.27
N ILE A 47 -8.49 -40.90 -17.14
CA ILE A 47 -8.89 -42.19 -17.73
C ILE A 47 -8.46 -43.26 -16.76
N LYS A 48 -9.39 -43.95 -16.14
CA LYS A 48 -9.13 -45.11 -15.30
C LYS A 48 -9.49 -46.35 -16.11
N ILE A 49 -8.49 -47.04 -16.60
CA ILE A 49 -8.66 -48.37 -17.21
C ILE A 49 -8.47 -49.42 -16.11
N SER A 50 -9.55 -50.09 -15.71
CA SER A 50 -9.46 -51.23 -14.81
C SER A 50 -9.63 -52.51 -15.61
N THR A 51 -8.58 -53.31 -15.67
CA THR A 51 -8.64 -54.68 -16.19
C THR A 51 -8.82 -55.65 -15.02
N ASN A 52 -9.88 -56.45 -15.08
CA ASN A 52 -10.11 -57.54 -14.14
C ASN A 52 -9.53 -58.85 -14.75
N PRO A 53 -8.56 -59.52 -14.12
CA PRO A 53 -8.07 -60.81 -14.65
C PRO A 53 -9.01 -61.94 -14.27
N GLY A 54 -9.78 -62.42 -15.22
CA GLY A 54 -10.47 -63.73 -15.13
C GLY A 54 -9.68 -64.74 -15.91
N PHE A 55 -9.29 -65.84 -15.26
CA PHE A 55 -8.68 -66.97 -15.93
C PHE A 55 -9.70 -67.76 -16.75
N SER A 56 -9.54 -67.78 -18.05
CA SER A 56 -10.13 -68.86 -18.90
C SER A 56 -9.13 -69.30 -19.97
N THR A 57 -9.00 -70.57 -20.16
CA THR A 57 -8.14 -71.13 -21.16
C THR A 57 -8.81 -71.07 -22.54
N GLY A 58 -8.72 -69.93 -23.15
CA GLY A 58 -9.12 -69.73 -24.52
C GLY A 58 -8.08 -68.80 -25.18
N HIS A 59 -7.51 -69.15 -26.23
CA HIS A 59 -6.62 -68.29 -27.01
C HIS A 59 -7.48 -67.26 -27.78
N SER A 60 -7.56 -66.10 -27.28
CA SER A 60 -8.05 -64.98 -28.05
C SER A 60 -6.93 -63.94 -28.22
N ILE A 61 -6.59 -63.65 -29.46
CA ILE A 61 -5.69 -62.55 -29.80
C ILE A 61 -6.60 -61.31 -30.06
N SER A 62 -6.61 -60.34 -29.16
CA SER A 62 -7.22 -59.02 -29.45
C SER A 62 -6.08 -58.04 -29.71
N ARG A 63 -6.13 -57.40 -30.83
CA ARG A 63 -5.17 -56.41 -31.25
C ARG A 63 -5.89 -55.04 -31.29
N PRO A 64 -5.47 -54.05 -30.51
CA PRO A 64 -5.98 -52.71 -30.70
C PRO A 64 -5.48 -52.17 -32.04
N THR A 65 -6.38 -51.84 -32.94
CA THR A 65 -6.08 -51.27 -34.26
C THR A 65 -6.03 -49.75 -34.24
N TYR A 66 -6.62 -49.16 -33.20
CA TYR A 66 -6.67 -47.71 -32.99
C TYR A 66 -6.29 -47.39 -31.53
N ALA A 67 -5.45 -46.38 -31.36
CA ALA A 67 -5.16 -45.80 -30.07
C ALA A 67 -5.36 -44.27 -30.16
N LEU A 68 -5.79 -43.66 -29.05
CA LEU A 68 -5.78 -42.20 -28.88
C LEU A 68 -4.54 -41.88 -28.06
N GLN A 69 -3.58 -41.19 -28.66
CA GLN A 69 -2.34 -40.80 -28.02
C GLN A 69 -1.88 -39.46 -28.55
N ASP A 70 -1.43 -38.57 -27.68
CA ASP A 70 -0.76 -37.35 -28.06
C ASP A 70 0.65 -37.69 -28.59
N VAL A 71 0.82 -37.70 -29.92
CA VAL A 71 2.05 -38.15 -30.59
C VAL A 71 2.99 -36.98 -30.85
N ASP A 72 2.47 -35.80 -31.09
CA ASP A 72 3.26 -34.60 -31.36
C ASP A 72 3.47 -33.70 -30.14
N GLY A 73 2.87 -34.07 -29.00
CA GLY A 73 3.06 -33.39 -27.73
C GLY A 73 2.30 -32.05 -27.61
N ASP A 74 1.25 -31.86 -28.42
CA ASP A 74 0.45 -30.63 -28.42
C ASP A 74 -0.63 -30.60 -27.32
N GLY A 75 -0.76 -31.71 -26.55
CA GLY A 75 -1.72 -31.88 -25.47
C GLY A 75 -3.10 -32.34 -25.93
N TYR A 76 -3.31 -32.57 -27.21
CA TYR A 76 -4.52 -33.16 -27.77
C TYR A 76 -4.25 -34.60 -28.22
N LEU A 77 -5.28 -35.46 -28.12
CA LEU A 77 -5.13 -36.86 -28.50
C LEU A 77 -5.23 -37.01 -30.02
N ASP A 78 -4.20 -37.54 -30.62
CA ASP A 78 -4.16 -37.98 -32.01
C ASP A 78 -4.74 -39.38 -32.17
N ILE A 79 -5.16 -39.72 -33.38
CA ILE A 79 -5.56 -41.07 -33.72
C ILE A 79 -4.34 -41.82 -34.28
N VAL A 80 -3.93 -42.86 -33.57
CA VAL A 80 -2.87 -43.77 -34.01
C VAL A 80 -3.52 -45.02 -34.49
N GLU A 81 -3.30 -45.38 -35.78
CA GLU A 81 -3.86 -46.54 -36.46
C GLU A 81 -2.75 -47.46 -36.88
N SER A 82 -2.95 -48.78 -36.65
CA SER A 82 -2.01 -49.81 -37.09
C SER A 82 -2.80 -51.04 -37.54
N GLU A 83 -2.97 -51.19 -38.83
CA GLU A 83 -3.58 -52.40 -39.43
C GLU A 83 -2.58 -53.55 -39.59
N LYS A 84 -1.28 -53.28 -39.71
CA LYS A 84 -0.21 -54.22 -39.83
C LYS A 84 0.94 -53.86 -38.89
N GLU A 85 1.70 -54.84 -38.39
CA GLU A 85 2.82 -54.61 -37.46
C GLU A 85 3.92 -53.71 -38.03
N SER A 86 4.01 -53.57 -39.35
CA SER A 86 4.99 -52.75 -40.04
C SER A 86 4.48 -51.36 -40.43
N GLU A 87 3.21 -51.03 -40.17
CA GLU A 87 2.60 -49.79 -40.63
C GLU A 87 1.95 -49.07 -39.42
N LEU A 88 2.40 -47.85 -39.17
CA LEU A 88 1.80 -46.92 -38.20
C LEU A 88 1.35 -45.66 -38.93
N LYS A 89 0.07 -45.36 -38.82
CA LYS A 89 -0.51 -44.14 -39.38
C LYS A 89 -1.01 -43.24 -38.24
N VAL A 90 -0.59 -42.00 -38.25
CA VAL A 90 -1.00 -41.00 -37.26
C VAL A 90 -1.85 -39.97 -37.95
N THR A 91 -3.08 -39.81 -37.48
CA THR A 91 -3.97 -38.70 -37.88
C THR A 91 -4.01 -37.73 -36.72
N ARG A 92 -3.35 -36.56 -36.90
CA ARG A 92 -3.25 -35.54 -35.90
C ARG A 92 -4.61 -34.95 -35.58
N SER A 93 -4.80 -34.57 -34.33
CA SER A 93 -5.98 -33.85 -33.85
C SER A 93 -6.12 -32.54 -34.64
N ALA A 94 -7.30 -32.27 -35.14
CA ALA A 94 -7.65 -30.98 -35.73
C ALA A 94 -8.10 -29.95 -34.66
N ILE A 95 -8.09 -30.35 -33.40
CA ILE A 95 -8.43 -29.52 -32.27
C ILE A 95 -7.22 -28.63 -31.99
N GLY A 96 -7.31 -27.36 -32.32
CA GLY A 96 -6.31 -26.37 -31.95
C GLY A 96 -6.60 -25.76 -30.59
N ARG A 97 -6.08 -24.58 -30.35
CA ARG A 97 -6.38 -23.79 -29.12
C ARG A 97 -7.89 -23.61 -28.95
N THR A 98 -8.50 -24.28 -28.01
CA THR A 98 -9.94 -24.19 -27.72
C THR A 98 -10.14 -23.93 -26.22
N ASN A 99 -11.19 -23.18 -25.89
CA ASN A 99 -11.58 -22.88 -24.51
C ASN A 99 -10.53 -22.12 -23.68
N MET A 100 -9.62 -21.39 -24.33
CA MET A 100 -8.66 -20.51 -23.67
C MET A 100 -9.20 -19.09 -23.68
N LEU A 101 -8.98 -18.38 -22.57
CA LEU A 101 -9.40 -16.98 -22.42
C LEU A 101 -8.57 -16.09 -23.35
N LYS A 102 -9.21 -15.53 -24.40
CA LYS A 102 -8.54 -14.67 -25.39
C LYS A 102 -8.37 -13.24 -24.92
N ALA A 103 -9.42 -12.69 -24.38
CA ALA A 103 -9.42 -11.30 -23.91
C ALA A 103 -10.43 -11.10 -22.79
N VAL A 104 -10.20 -10.11 -21.96
CA VAL A 104 -11.12 -9.60 -20.94
C VAL A 104 -11.18 -8.10 -21.05
N THR A 105 -12.36 -7.54 -21.23
CA THR A 105 -12.61 -6.10 -21.11
C THR A 105 -13.39 -5.85 -19.83
N ASN A 106 -12.86 -5.04 -18.93
CA ASN A 106 -13.51 -4.68 -17.68
C ASN A 106 -14.55 -3.55 -17.89
N SER A 107 -15.30 -3.22 -16.85
CA SER A 107 -16.34 -2.18 -16.92
C SER A 107 -15.79 -0.77 -17.14
N LEU A 108 -14.52 -0.52 -16.81
CA LEU A 108 -13.85 0.76 -17.00
C LEU A 108 -13.27 0.93 -18.41
N GLY A 109 -13.31 -0.14 -19.24
CA GLY A 109 -12.83 -0.13 -20.62
C GLY A 109 -11.46 -0.74 -20.83
N GLY A 110 -10.72 -1.06 -19.77
CA GLY A 110 -9.42 -1.71 -19.89
C GLY A 110 -9.53 -3.11 -20.46
N THR A 111 -8.70 -3.41 -21.45
CA THR A 111 -8.70 -4.71 -22.15
C THR A 111 -7.37 -5.43 -21.97
N PHE A 112 -7.45 -6.68 -21.58
CA PHE A 112 -6.34 -7.61 -21.45
C PHE A 112 -6.44 -8.63 -22.57
N THR A 113 -5.49 -8.67 -23.48
CA THR A 113 -5.43 -9.65 -24.57
C THR A 113 -4.30 -10.65 -24.29
N LEU A 114 -4.66 -11.92 -24.25
CA LEU A 114 -3.76 -13.02 -23.94
C LEU A 114 -3.47 -13.82 -25.21
N ASP A 115 -2.22 -14.17 -25.44
CA ASP A 115 -1.86 -15.16 -26.44
C ASP A 115 -1.38 -16.45 -25.76
N TYR A 116 -1.38 -17.55 -26.50
CA TYR A 116 -0.99 -18.86 -25.99
C TYR A 116 -0.12 -19.57 -27.01
N ALA A 117 0.91 -20.25 -26.51
CA ALA A 117 1.77 -21.13 -27.28
C ALA A 117 2.02 -22.44 -26.54
N HIS A 118 2.21 -23.49 -27.27
CA HIS A 118 2.62 -24.77 -26.68
C HIS A 118 4.15 -24.84 -26.63
N THR A 119 4.72 -25.19 -25.47
CA THR A 119 6.17 -25.33 -25.36
C THR A 119 6.62 -26.57 -26.14
N VAL A 120 7.81 -26.48 -26.72
CA VAL A 120 8.39 -27.65 -27.44
C VAL A 120 8.62 -28.81 -26.45
N PRO A 121 8.10 -29.99 -26.70
CA PRO A 121 8.37 -31.16 -25.88
C PRO A 121 9.86 -31.46 -25.76
N THR A 122 10.32 -31.72 -24.56
CA THR A 122 11.70 -32.05 -24.25
C THR A 122 11.77 -33.33 -23.42
N TYR A 123 12.99 -33.91 -23.25
CA TYR A 123 13.16 -35.06 -22.35
C TYR A 123 12.72 -34.72 -20.90
N GLY A 124 12.92 -33.46 -20.45
CA GLY A 124 12.48 -33.00 -19.14
C GLY A 124 10.95 -32.74 -19.04
N LEU A 125 10.32 -32.39 -20.16
CA LEU A 125 8.90 -32.11 -20.26
C LEU A 125 8.30 -32.76 -21.51
N PRO A 126 8.07 -34.09 -21.50
CA PRO A 126 7.74 -34.86 -22.71
C PRO A 126 6.41 -34.44 -23.38
N GLY A 127 5.42 -33.95 -22.62
CA GLY A 127 4.12 -33.54 -23.16
C GLY A 127 4.00 -32.07 -23.42
N GLY A 128 5.09 -31.29 -23.28
CA GLY A 128 5.00 -29.84 -23.36
C GLY A 128 3.98 -29.24 -22.39
N LYS A 129 3.70 -27.95 -22.53
CA LYS A 129 2.65 -27.23 -21.80
C LYS A 129 2.16 -26.04 -22.60
N TRP A 130 0.86 -25.75 -22.51
CA TRP A 130 0.32 -24.48 -22.94
C TRP A 130 0.78 -23.40 -21.98
N VAL A 131 1.38 -22.35 -22.51
CA VAL A 131 1.89 -21.19 -21.79
C VAL A 131 1.40 -19.90 -22.43
N MET A 132 1.45 -18.82 -21.71
CA MET A 132 1.14 -17.48 -22.22
C MET A 132 2.45 -16.81 -22.68
N PRO A 133 2.74 -16.73 -24.00
CA PRO A 133 3.95 -16.06 -24.51
C PRO A 133 3.84 -14.54 -24.47
N SER A 134 2.63 -13.98 -24.49
CA SER A 134 2.44 -12.54 -24.40
C SER A 134 1.11 -12.13 -23.76
N LEU A 135 1.16 -11.00 -23.13
CA LEU A 135 0.03 -10.25 -22.60
C LEU A 135 0.11 -8.83 -23.15
N THR A 136 -0.96 -8.38 -23.81
CA THR A 136 -1.12 -6.99 -24.23
C THR A 136 -2.24 -6.37 -23.45
N VAL A 137 -2.00 -5.19 -22.91
CA VAL A 137 -2.92 -4.47 -22.04
C VAL A 137 -3.17 -3.09 -22.63
N ASP A 138 -4.47 -2.77 -22.80
CA ASP A 138 -4.97 -1.53 -23.36
C ASP A 138 -5.75 -0.79 -22.28
N ASP A 139 -5.43 0.47 -22.02
CA ASP A 139 -6.17 1.29 -21.05
C ASP A 139 -7.53 1.77 -21.57
N GLY A 140 -7.78 1.61 -22.84
CA GLY A 140 -9.06 1.87 -23.50
C GLY A 140 -9.45 3.35 -23.65
N ILE A 141 -8.57 4.29 -23.34
CA ILE A 141 -8.87 5.73 -23.45
C ILE A 141 -8.35 6.37 -24.75
N HIS A 142 -7.21 5.90 -25.21
CA HIS A 142 -6.52 6.49 -26.36
C HIS A 142 -6.62 5.57 -27.57
N ASP A 143 -7.32 6.00 -28.63
CA ASP A 143 -7.42 5.24 -29.89
C ASP A 143 -6.03 4.92 -30.51
N ASP A 144 -5.01 5.75 -30.23
CA ASP A 144 -3.61 5.61 -30.66
C ASP A 144 -2.63 5.57 -29.47
N GLY A 145 -3.09 5.26 -28.26
CA GLY A 145 -2.25 5.19 -27.05
C GLY A 145 -1.31 4.00 -27.07
N PRO A 146 -0.18 4.07 -26.38
CA PRO A 146 0.76 2.97 -26.33
C PRO A 146 0.14 1.78 -25.57
N LEU A 147 0.14 0.61 -26.22
CA LEU A 147 -0.25 -0.64 -25.58
C LEU A 147 0.88 -1.09 -24.63
N MET A 148 0.52 -1.58 -23.45
CA MET A 148 1.48 -2.21 -22.54
C MET A 148 1.66 -3.67 -22.94
N THR A 149 2.78 -4.01 -23.56
CA THR A 149 3.04 -5.38 -24.02
C THR A 149 4.14 -6.04 -23.21
N THR A 150 3.82 -7.21 -22.67
CA THR A 150 4.75 -8.07 -21.92
C THR A 150 4.85 -9.42 -22.64
N ALA A 151 6.07 -9.81 -22.98
CA ALA A 151 6.35 -11.15 -23.52
C ALA A 151 7.01 -12.04 -22.47
N PHE A 152 6.70 -13.32 -22.51
CA PHE A 152 7.21 -14.33 -21.58
C PHE A 152 7.94 -15.42 -22.33
N GLU A 153 9.09 -15.83 -21.81
CA GLU A 153 9.87 -16.96 -22.28
C GLU A 153 10.08 -17.95 -21.14
N TYR A 154 9.84 -19.21 -21.41
CA TYR A 154 9.89 -20.30 -20.44
C TYR A 154 10.94 -21.32 -20.84
N LYS A 155 11.89 -21.62 -19.93
CA LYS A 155 12.98 -22.57 -20.18
C LYS A 155 13.04 -23.63 -19.10
N ASP A 156 13.68 -24.73 -19.46
CA ASP A 156 13.97 -25.84 -18.54
C ASP A 156 12.71 -26.38 -17.83
N GLY A 157 11.62 -26.50 -18.59
CA GLY A 157 10.40 -27.15 -18.13
C GLY A 157 10.67 -28.58 -17.69
N LYS A 158 10.18 -28.95 -16.50
CA LYS A 158 10.45 -30.26 -15.93
C LYS A 158 9.21 -30.95 -15.41
N ARG A 159 9.15 -32.25 -15.63
CA ARG A 159 8.13 -33.13 -15.10
C ARG A 159 8.79 -34.20 -14.24
N ASP A 160 8.31 -34.40 -13.03
CA ASP A 160 8.68 -35.56 -12.23
C ASP A 160 8.03 -36.82 -12.81
N ARG A 161 8.85 -37.83 -13.14
CA ARG A 161 8.34 -39.04 -13.74
C ARG A 161 7.76 -40.01 -12.73
N HIS A 162 8.20 -39.92 -11.48
CA HIS A 162 7.71 -40.76 -10.40
C HIS A 162 6.36 -40.26 -9.91
N GLU A 163 6.28 -39.01 -9.54
CA GLU A 163 5.05 -38.34 -9.08
C GLU A 163 4.11 -37.98 -10.23
N ARG A 164 4.60 -38.00 -11.49
CA ARG A 164 3.86 -37.64 -12.71
C ARG A 164 3.32 -36.21 -12.68
N GLU A 165 4.01 -35.31 -11.97
CA GLU A 165 3.64 -33.90 -11.84
C GLU A 165 4.57 -32.99 -12.64
N PHE A 166 4.03 -31.84 -13.05
CA PHE A 166 4.79 -30.76 -13.65
C PHE A 166 5.43 -29.92 -12.53
N LEU A 167 6.76 -29.86 -12.48
CA LEU A 167 7.53 -29.19 -11.46
C LEU A 167 7.71 -27.69 -11.72
N GLY A 168 7.30 -27.19 -12.89
CA GLY A 168 7.51 -25.82 -13.29
C GLY A 168 8.59 -25.64 -14.34
N PHE A 169 8.90 -24.37 -14.63
CA PHE A 169 10.01 -23.96 -15.48
C PHE A 169 11.18 -23.54 -14.61
N GLY A 170 12.40 -23.97 -14.98
CA GLY A 170 13.63 -23.61 -14.27
C GLY A 170 14.02 -22.14 -14.49
N GLU A 171 13.63 -21.56 -15.63
CA GLU A 171 13.84 -20.14 -15.89
C GLU A 171 12.59 -19.55 -16.55
N VAL A 172 12.13 -18.41 -16.02
CA VAL A 172 11.07 -17.58 -16.60
C VAL A 172 11.63 -16.19 -16.87
N ILE A 173 11.54 -15.75 -18.12
CA ILE A 173 11.99 -14.43 -18.54
C ILE A 173 10.79 -13.60 -18.92
N THR A 174 10.61 -12.47 -18.24
CA THR A 174 9.60 -11.46 -18.53
C THR A 174 10.26 -10.31 -19.29
N ARG A 175 9.76 -9.99 -20.48
CA ARG A 175 10.25 -8.92 -21.34
C ARG A 175 9.20 -7.83 -21.46
N ASN A 176 9.49 -6.62 -21.01
CA ASN A 176 8.63 -5.47 -21.26
C ASN A 176 9.07 -4.82 -22.57
N LEU A 177 8.13 -4.64 -23.50
CA LEU A 177 8.37 -4.15 -24.85
C LEU A 177 7.89 -2.71 -24.98
N ASP A 178 8.74 -1.87 -25.56
CA ASP A 178 8.41 -0.48 -25.88
C ASP A 178 7.61 -0.42 -27.18
N THR A 179 6.30 -0.36 -27.06
CA THR A 179 5.37 -0.33 -28.20
C THR A 179 5.43 0.99 -28.98
N GLU A 180 5.94 2.06 -28.37
CA GLU A 180 6.20 3.33 -29.04
C GLU A 180 7.48 3.27 -29.92
N LYS A 181 8.32 2.23 -29.73
CA LYS A 181 9.55 1.96 -30.48
C LYS A 181 9.53 0.58 -31.14
N GLU A 182 8.50 0.29 -31.91
CA GLU A 182 8.37 -0.95 -32.72
C GLU A 182 8.54 -2.24 -31.89
N ASN A 183 8.03 -2.27 -30.66
CA ASN A 183 8.19 -3.37 -29.68
C ASN A 183 9.65 -3.66 -29.32
N ALA A 184 10.51 -2.65 -29.30
CA ALA A 184 11.88 -2.81 -28.83
C ALA A 184 11.90 -3.31 -27.37
N LEU A 185 12.83 -4.19 -27.06
CA LEU A 185 13.03 -4.62 -25.67
C LEU A 185 13.45 -3.41 -24.81
N TYR A 186 12.69 -3.15 -23.75
CA TYR A 186 13.01 -2.10 -22.78
C TYR A 186 13.76 -2.67 -21.56
N ARG A 187 13.15 -3.66 -20.90
CA ARG A 187 13.77 -4.37 -19.77
C ARG A 187 13.42 -5.85 -19.79
N LYS A 188 14.26 -6.59 -19.10
CA LYS A 188 14.10 -8.03 -18.91
C LYS A 188 14.21 -8.37 -17.42
N SER A 189 13.23 -9.10 -16.90
CA SER A 189 13.30 -9.72 -15.58
C SER A 189 13.52 -11.21 -15.77
N VAL A 190 14.57 -11.75 -15.14
CA VAL A 190 14.91 -13.16 -15.21
C VAL A 190 14.71 -13.76 -13.83
N GLN A 191 13.89 -14.80 -13.75
CA GLN A 191 13.62 -15.54 -12.52
C GLN A 191 14.05 -16.99 -12.73
N LYS A 192 14.89 -17.51 -11.83
CA LYS A 192 15.35 -18.89 -11.84
C LYS A 192 14.80 -19.65 -10.65
N TYR A 193 14.21 -20.79 -10.93
CA TYR A 193 13.55 -21.64 -9.95
C TYR A 193 14.25 -22.98 -9.82
N ASP A 194 14.25 -23.53 -8.61
CA ASP A 194 14.67 -24.91 -8.41
C ASP A 194 13.54 -25.87 -8.84
N VAL A 195 13.75 -26.55 -9.92
CA VAL A 195 12.89 -27.63 -10.45
C VAL A 195 13.63 -28.97 -10.44
N SER A 196 14.66 -29.11 -9.60
CA SER A 196 15.47 -30.34 -9.52
C SER A 196 14.71 -31.52 -8.92
N GLY A 197 13.73 -31.27 -8.07
CA GLY A 197 12.94 -32.28 -7.37
C GLY A 197 11.54 -31.86 -7.01
N TYR A 198 10.73 -32.83 -6.63
CA TYR A 198 9.33 -32.65 -6.24
C TYR A 198 9.16 -31.65 -5.07
N TYR A 199 10.01 -31.74 -4.06
CA TYR A 199 9.90 -30.88 -2.86
C TYR A 199 10.53 -29.48 -3.01
N THR A 200 11.38 -29.28 -4.02
CA THR A 200 12.06 -28.00 -4.26
C THR A 200 11.37 -27.15 -5.33
N GLN A 201 10.36 -27.71 -6.00
CA GLN A 201 9.65 -27.05 -7.08
C GLN A 201 9.10 -25.68 -6.67
N GLY A 202 9.32 -24.69 -7.53
CA GLY A 202 8.82 -23.32 -7.31
C GLY A 202 9.67 -22.45 -6.38
N ASN A 203 10.75 -22.98 -5.78
CA ASN A 203 11.67 -22.19 -4.98
C ASN A 203 12.47 -21.24 -5.88
N LEU A 204 12.30 -19.93 -5.68
CA LEU A 204 13.04 -18.91 -6.41
C LEU A 204 14.49 -18.86 -5.92
N VAL A 205 15.45 -19.26 -6.74
CA VAL A 205 16.88 -19.25 -6.37
C VAL A 205 17.60 -17.98 -6.82
N ASN A 206 17.11 -17.35 -7.90
CA ASN A 206 17.69 -16.10 -8.40
C ASN A 206 16.62 -15.26 -9.10
N ALA A 207 16.68 -13.95 -8.92
CA ALA A 207 15.89 -12.99 -9.69
C ALA A 207 16.76 -11.79 -10.04
N SER A 208 16.74 -11.37 -11.31
CA SER A 208 17.46 -10.18 -11.76
C SER A 208 16.62 -9.30 -12.67
N VAL A 209 16.94 -8.00 -12.69
CA VAL A 209 16.40 -7.02 -13.64
C VAL A 209 17.56 -6.50 -14.51
N GLU A 210 17.36 -6.57 -15.82
CA GLU A 210 18.36 -6.21 -16.82
C GLU A 210 17.78 -5.20 -17.81
N ASP A 211 18.64 -4.35 -18.38
CA ASP A 211 18.27 -3.49 -19.51
C ASP A 211 18.23 -4.25 -20.85
N ALA A 212 17.89 -3.55 -21.92
CA ALA A 212 17.86 -4.11 -23.27
C ALA A 212 19.22 -4.63 -23.75
N ALA A 213 20.32 -4.08 -23.21
CA ALA A 213 21.69 -4.51 -23.54
C ALA A 213 22.16 -5.69 -22.67
N GLY A 214 21.35 -6.15 -21.74
CA GLY A 214 21.66 -7.24 -20.80
C GLY A 214 22.51 -6.82 -19.62
N LYS A 215 22.62 -5.53 -19.33
CA LYS A 215 23.26 -5.06 -18.09
C LYS A 215 22.33 -5.22 -16.91
N VAL A 216 22.83 -5.84 -15.86
CA VAL A 216 22.08 -6.08 -14.62
C VAL A 216 21.97 -4.79 -13.80
N TYR A 217 20.81 -4.55 -13.22
CA TYR A 217 20.55 -3.44 -12.29
C TYR A 217 20.37 -3.93 -10.86
N THR A 218 19.57 -4.96 -10.68
CA THR A 218 19.33 -5.59 -9.38
C THR A 218 19.37 -7.11 -9.49
N GLU A 219 19.79 -7.77 -8.42
CA GLU A 219 19.76 -9.22 -8.31
C GLU A 219 19.42 -9.65 -6.88
N THR A 220 18.58 -10.67 -6.74
CA THR A 220 18.34 -11.37 -5.48
C THR A 220 18.78 -12.82 -5.64
N ARG A 221 19.52 -13.33 -4.65
CA ARG A 221 19.97 -14.74 -4.57
C ARG A 221 19.41 -15.36 -3.32
N ASN A 222 18.81 -16.53 -3.46
CA ASN A 222 18.23 -17.31 -2.39
C ASN A 222 18.87 -18.68 -2.30
N GLU A 223 19.09 -19.17 -1.07
CA GLU A 223 19.55 -20.52 -0.79
C GLU A 223 18.57 -21.20 0.18
N TYR A 224 18.29 -22.46 -0.07
CA TYR A 224 17.35 -23.27 0.70
C TYR A 224 18.05 -24.45 1.34
N ASP A 225 17.58 -24.86 2.52
CA ASP A 225 17.94 -26.15 3.10
C ASP A 225 16.89 -27.20 2.79
N GLY A 226 17.28 -28.48 2.84
CA GLY A 226 16.38 -29.61 2.62
C GLY A 226 16.36 -30.57 3.80
N TYR A 227 15.18 -30.89 4.30
CA TYR A 227 14.99 -31.83 5.40
C TYR A 227 13.88 -32.83 5.09
N TYR A 228 14.12 -34.14 5.35
CA TYR A 228 12.99 -35.05 5.45
C TYR A 228 12.28 -34.87 6.79
N LEU A 229 10.97 -34.88 6.73
CA LEU A 229 10.11 -34.80 7.91
C LEU A 229 9.59 -36.19 8.26
N THR A 230 9.85 -36.62 9.51
CA THR A 230 9.25 -37.79 10.11
C THR A 230 8.45 -37.40 11.32
N ALA A 231 7.22 -37.92 11.43
CA ALA A 231 6.34 -37.69 12.59
C ALA A 231 6.25 -38.96 13.43
N LYS A 232 6.34 -38.83 14.75
CA LYS A 232 6.07 -39.92 15.71
C LYS A 232 5.16 -39.35 16.81
N GLY A 233 3.86 -39.58 16.69
CA GLY A 233 2.85 -38.89 17.47
C GLY A 233 2.88 -37.39 17.16
N ASP A 234 2.95 -36.56 18.20
CA ASP A 234 3.03 -35.09 18.05
C ASP A 234 4.47 -34.55 17.88
N GLU A 235 5.46 -35.46 17.83
CA GLU A 235 6.87 -35.07 17.64
C GLU A 235 7.26 -35.16 16.17
N TYR A 236 7.90 -34.09 15.67
CA TYR A 236 8.47 -34.02 14.35
C TYR A 236 10.01 -34.02 14.43
N THR A 237 10.61 -34.78 13.54
CA THR A 237 12.07 -34.83 13.38
C THR A 237 12.43 -34.46 11.96
N PHE A 238 13.35 -33.51 11.81
CA PHE A 238 13.87 -33.02 10.54
C PHE A 238 15.26 -33.59 10.32
N THR A 239 15.43 -34.39 9.29
CA THR A 239 16.73 -34.99 8.93
C THR A 239 17.27 -34.26 7.71
N ALA A 240 18.40 -33.57 7.86
CA ALA A 240 19.05 -32.85 6.74
C ALA A 240 19.41 -33.77 5.60
N GLN A 241 19.09 -33.37 4.39
CA GLN A 241 19.43 -34.05 3.15
C GLN A 241 19.85 -33.06 2.06
N PRO A 242 21.00 -33.27 1.41
CA PRO A 242 21.44 -32.38 0.33
C PRO A 242 20.60 -32.56 -0.95
N VAL A 243 19.95 -33.70 -1.11
CA VAL A 243 19.03 -34.01 -2.23
C VAL A 243 17.79 -34.68 -1.65
N LEU A 244 16.62 -34.11 -1.92
CA LEU A 244 15.34 -34.66 -1.51
C LEU A 244 14.74 -35.49 -2.65
N CYS A 245 14.43 -36.74 -2.37
CA CYS A 245 13.74 -37.64 -3.29
C CYS A 245 12.26 -37.75 -2.92
N SER A 246 11.40 -37.85 -3.91
CA SER A 246 9.95 -37.95 -3.75
C SER A 246 9.45 -39.31 -3.20
N ASP A 247 10.36 -40.27 -2.95
CA ASP A 247 10.04 -41.55 -2.29
C ASP A 247 9.70 -41.41 -0.80
N ARG A 248 9.86 -40.23 -0.23
CA ARG A 248 9.53 -39.92 1.16
C ARG A 248 8.19 -39.21 1.28
N ALA A 249 7.50 -39.43 2.41
CA ALA A 249 6.16 -38.90 2.61
C ALA A 249 6.08 -37.38 2.73
N SER A 250 7.12 -36.74 3.31
CA SER A 250 7.11 -35.30 3.56
C SER A 250 8.53 -34.74 3.62
N ALA A 251 8.67 -33.50 3.16
CA ALA A 251 9.91 -32.74 3.30
C ALA A 251 9.62 -31.29 3.69
N PHE A 252 10.63 -30.64 4.29
CA PHE A 252 10.65 -29.24 4.65
C PHE A 252 11.82 -28.56 3.95
N VAL A 253 11.52 -27.51 3.16
CA VAL A 253 12.51 -26.82 2.33
C VAL A 253 12.49 -25.32 2.63
N PRO A 254 13.02 -24.91 3.79
CA PRO A 254 12.99 -23.52 4.21
C PRO A 254 14.05 -22.68 3.50
N LEU A 255 13.73 -21.39 3.30
CA LEU A 255 14.67 -20.36 2.88
C LEU A 255 15.74 -20.15 3.97
N ARG A 256 16.99 -20.47 3.68
CA ARG A 256 18.10 -20.30 4.62
C ARG A 256 18.79 -18.95 4.52
N TYR A 257 19.07 -18.51 3.29
CA TYR A 257 19.85 -17.32 3.04
C TYR A 257 19.29 -16.54 1.87
N THR A 258 19.31 -15.21 1.99
CA THR A 258 18.99 -14.26 0.92
C THR A 258 20.06 -13.21 0.83
N ALA A 259 20.51 -12.86 -0.37
CA ALA A 259 21.36 -11.70 -0.64
C ALA A 259 20.74 -10.83 -1.72
N ASN A 260 20.65 -9.53 -1.46
CA ASN A 260 20.24 -8.52 -2.43
C ASN A 260 21.46 -7.75 -2.92
N LEU A 261 21.59 -7.62 -4.24
CA LEU A 261 22.70 -6.98 -4.92
C LEU A 261 22.18 -5.84 -5.80
N GLN A 262 22.91 -4.74 -5.77
CA GLN A 262 22.69 -3.60 -6.64
C GLN A 262 23.85 -3.48 -7.61
N TYR A 263 23.57 -3.34 -8.90
CA TYR A 263 24.56 -3.25 -9.98
C TYR A 263 24.56 -1.88 -10.66
N GLU A 264 23.38 -1.29 -10.86
CA GLU A 264 23.18 -0.05 -11.63
C GLU A 264 23.87 -0.11 -13.01
N GLY A 265 23.84 -1.26 -13.68
CA GLY A 265 24.49 -1.51 -14.95
C GLY A 265 26.01 -1.75 -14.88
N ALA A 266 26.61 -1.80 -13.69
CA ALA A 266 28.03 -2.14 -13.52
C ALA A 266 28.28 -3.64 -13.72
N ALA A 267 29.53 -4.01 -14.04
CA ALA A 267 29.91 -5.41 -14.25
C ALA A 267 29.90 -6.25 -12.94
N GLN A 268 30.05 -5.62 -11.80
CA GLN A 268 30.04 -6.28 -10.48
C GLN A 268 28.96 -5.66 -9.60
N GLY A 269 28.11 -6.53 -9.05
CA GLY A 269 27.09 -6.11 -8.09
C GLY A 269 27.66 -5.91 -6.69
N MET A 270 27.10 -4.94 -5.99
CA MET A 270 27.38 -4.67 -4.59
C MET A 270 26.29 -5.33 -3.74
N ILE A 271 26.66 -6.22 -2.80
CA ILE A 271 25.71 -6.77 -1.82
C ILE A 271 25.26 -5.62 -0.93
N THR A 272 23.99 -5.31 -0.96
CA THR A 272 23.36 -4.24 -0.17
C THR A 272 22.77 -4.76 1.14
N SER A 273 22.19 -5.94 1.11
CA SER A 273 21.66 -6.59 2.31
C SER A 273 21.74 -8.10 2.22
N GLU A 274 21.86 -8.73 3.39
CA GLU A 274 21.85 -10.18 3.55
C GLU A 274 20.97 -10.57 4.72
N ALA A 275 20.27 -11.71 4.59
CA ALA A 275 19.48 -12.31 5.66
C ALA A 275 19.80 -13.80 5.78
N TRP A 276 19.79 -14.31 7.00
CA TRP A 276 20.02 -15.72 7.29
C TRP A 276 19.00 -16.20 8.33
N ASN A 277 18.36 -17.34 8.05
CA ASN A 277 17.29 -17.95 8.83
C ASN A 277 17.77 -19.25 9.48
N GLU A 278 17.40 -19.48 10.71
CA GLU A 278 17.57 -20.74 11.44
C GLU A 278 16.20 -21.22 11.94
N TYR A 279 15.94 -22.52 11.81
CA TYR A 279 14.65 -23.10 12.13
C TYR A 279 14.76 -24.12 13.26
N TYR A 280 13.68 -24.30 14.01
CA TYR A 280 13.59 -25.38 14.98
C TYR A 280 13.40 -26.72 14.27
N LEU A 281 14.33 -27.65 14.45
CA LEU A 281 14.38 -28.93 13.75
C LEU A 281 14.06 -30.14 14.65
N THR A 282 13.77 -29.89 15.95
CA THR A 282 13.46 -30.96 16.93
C THR A 282 12.47 -30.43 17.96
N GLY A 283 11.41 -31.19 18.23
CA GLY A 283 10.39 -30.83 19.23
C GLY A 283 9.50 -29.66 18.83
N HIS A 284 9.53 -29.28 17.56
CA HIS A 284 8.80 -28.17 16.96
C HIS A 284 8.31 -28.54 15.54
N HIS A 285 7.61 -27.62 14.88
CA HIS A 285 6.99 -27.86 13.56
C HIS A 285 7.74 -27.15 12.42
N GLY A 286 9.02 -26.80 12.60
CA GLY A 286 9.81 -26.07 11.61
C GLY A 286 9.68 -24.55 11.69
N GLU A 287 9.24 -24.01 12.83
CA GLU A 287 9.13 -22.57 13.04
C GLU A 287 10.49 -21.89 13.00
N LEU A 288 10.50 -20.61 12.60
CA LEU A 288 11.69 -19.77 12.56
C LEU A 288 12.26 -19.57 13.97
N LYS A 289 13.45 -20.11 14.23
CA LYS A 289 14.14 -19.99 15.52
C LYS A 289 14.86 -18.66 15.65
N SER A 290 15.59 -18.28 14.60
CA SER A 290 16.29 -16.99 14.56
C SER A 290 16.41 -16.46 13.13
N TYR A 291 16.49 -15.14 13.05
CA TYR A 291 16.71 -14.37 11.83
C TYR A 291 17.87 -13.41 12.07
N ARG A 292 18.90 -13.48 11.24
CA ARG A 292 20.03 -12.53 11.24
C ARG A 292 19.96 -11.65 10.01
N PHE A 293 20.27 -10.39 10.17
CA PHE A 293 20.25 -9.40 9.10
C PHE A 293 21.52 -8.57 9.09
N SER A 294 22.01 -8.26 7.88
CA SER A 294 23.10 -7.30 7.68
C SER A 294 22.81 -6.45 6.44
N ASN A 295 22.89 -5.13 6.59
CA ASN A 295 22.86 -4.18 5.48
C ASN A 295 24.27 -3.82 4.97
N LYS A 296 25.30 -4.51 5.49
CA LYS A 296 26.72 -4.27 5.16
C LYS A 296 27.32 -5.38 4.29
N GLY A 297 26.52 -6.37 3.89
CA GLY A 297 26.96 -7.50 3.09
C GLY A 297 28.13 -8.25 3.72
N LYS A 298 28.03 -8.60 5.02
CA LYS A 298 29.08 -9.25 5.80
C LYS A 298 28.61 -10.53 6.49
N LEU A 299 27.35 -10.90 6.31
CA LEU A 299 26.77 -12.06 7.01
C LEU A 299 27.23 -13.37 6.36
N GLY A 300 27.22 -13.44 5.01
CA GLY A 300 27.59 -14.61 4.23
C GLY A 300 26.56 -15.74 4.30
N SER A 301 26.62 -16.64 3.31
CA SER A 301 25.63 -17.71 3.16
C SER A 301 25.69 -18.80 4.23
N LYS A 302 26.72 -18.80 5.08
CA LYS A 302 26.81 -19.69 6.25
C LYS A 302 26.23 -19.09 7.52
N GLY A 303 25.87 -17.79 7.51
CA GLY A 303 25.34 -17.09 8.65
C GLY A 303 26.32 -16.86 9.79
N ASP A 304 27.63 -17.10 9.57
CA ASP A 304 28.71 -17.00 10.56
C ASP A 304 29.45 -15.65 10.54
N GLY A 305 29.08 -14.79 9.60
CA GLY A 305 29.62 -13.43 9.48
C GLY A 305 28.99 -12.42 10.43
N LYS A 306 29.43 -11.16 10.30
CA LYS A 306 28.91 -10.05 11.11
C LYS A 306 27.51 -9.68 10.65
N PHE A 307 26.59 -9.53 11.61
CA PHE A 307 25.24 -9.08 11.40
C PHE A 307 24.98 -7.74 12.13
N ASP A 308 23.98 -7.01 11.72
CA ASP A 308 23.53 -5.79 12.37
C ASP A 308 22.61 -6.13 13.56
N TYR A 309 21.68 -7.06 13.36
CA TYR A 309 20.85 -7.60 14.44
C TYR A 309 20.46 -9.08 14.20
N GLN A 310 20.09 -9.71 15.29
CA GLN A 310 19.50 -11.04 15.31
C GLN A 310 18.17 -10.98 16.09
N THR A 311 17.12 -11.51 15.50
CA THR A 311 15.86 -11.81 16.18
C THR A 311 15.86 -13.26 16.60
N SER A 312 15.54 -13.57 17.85
CA SER A 312 15.36 -14.92 18.39
C SER A 312 13.91 -15.07 18.85
N ILE A 313 13.27 -16.16 18.48
CA ILE A 313 11.85 -16.37 18.75
C ILE A 313 11.66 -17.70 19.47
N ARG A 314 10.83 -17.72 20.51
CA ARG A 314 10.33 -18.95 21.17
C ARG A 314 8.83 -19.09 20.96
N TYR A 315 8.36 -20.31 20.89
CA TYR A 315 6.97 -20.63 20.58
C TYR A 315 6.35 -21.58 21.60
N THR A 316 5.04 -21.55 21.67
CA THR A 316 4.21 -22.58 22.28
C THR A 316 3.24 -23.14 21.24
N SER A 317 2.74 -24.35 21.48
CA SER A 317 1.80 -25.02 20.59
C SER A 317 0.75 -25.77 21.42
N ASN A 318 -0.46 -25.91 20.87
CA ASN A 318 -1.49 -26.77 21.40
C ASN A 318 -1.87 -27.83 20.36
N SER A 319 -1.16 -28.94 20.39
CA SER A 319 -1.31 -30.02 19.40
C SER A 319 -2.72 -30.63 19.42
N SER A 320 -3.37 -30.71 20.59
CA SER A 320 -4.72 -31.27 20.71
C SER A 320 -5.79 -30.49 19.96
N ARG A 321 -5.53 -29.21 19.65
CA ARG A 321 -6.39 -28.31 18.88
C ARG A 321 -5.80 -27.94 17.52
N ASN A 322 -4.67 -28.53 17.14
CA ASN A 322 -3.93 -28.19 15.93
C ASN A 322 -3.58 -26.68 15.81
N ILE A 323 -3.29 -26.05 16.95
CA ILE A 323 -2.81 -24.66 17.01
C ILE A 323 -1.31 -24.70 17.29
N LEU A 324 -0.53 -24.36 16.27
CA LEU A 324 0.92 -24.53 16.26
C LEU A 324 1.62 -23.19 16.10
N GLY A 325 2.85 -23.09 16.63
CA GLY A 325 3.75 -21.99 16.34
C GLY A 325 3.31 -20.62 16.90
N LEU A 326 2.68 -20.54 18.06
CA LEU A 326 2.35 -19.27 18.72
C LEU A 326 3.58 -18.68 19.40
N PRO A 327 4.09 -17.49 18.97
CA PRO A 327 5.28 -16.89 19.54
C PRO A 327 5.04 -16.44 20.99
N THR A 328 5.86 -16.91 21.93
CA THR A 328 5.81 -16.53 23.35
C THR A 328 6.84 -15.49 23.72
N ASP A 329 7.99 -15.51 23.06
CA ASP A 329 9.08 -14.57 23.32
C ASP A 329 9.76 -14.20 22.01
N VAL A 330 10.00 -12.91 21.85
CA VAL A 330 10.76 -12.35 20.73
C VAL A 330 11.83 -11.43 21.30
N THR A 331 13.10 -11.73 21.01
CA THR A 331 14.23 -10.90 21.45
C THR A 331 15.04 -10.46 20.24
N VAL A 332 15.29 -9.15 20.13
CA VAL A 332 16.14 -8.56 19.10
C VAL A 332 17.43 -8.09 19.75
N THR A 333 18.56 -8.67 19.30
CA THR A 333 19.90 -8.38 19.81
C THR A 333 20.78 -7.85 18.69
N GLY A 334 21.49 -6.77 18.92
CA GLY A 334 22.44 -6.21 17.97
C GLY A 334 23.70 -7.07 17.81
N GLY A 335 24.46 -6.85 16.75
CA GLY A 335 25.76 -7.47 16.54
C GLY A 335 26.83 -7.06 17.60
N ASP A 336 26.53 -6.02 18.36
CA ASP A 336 27.29 -5.57 19.55
C ASP A 336 26.90 -6.30 20.85
N GLY A 337 25.91 -7.18 20.78
CA GLY A 337 25.37 -7.91 21.92
C GLY A 337 24.33 -7.15 22.76
N LYS A 338 23.99 -5.91 22.40
CA LYS A 338 22.97 -5.12 23.10
C LYS A 338 21.57 -5.64 22.72
N VAL A 339 20.71 -5.84 23.72
CA VAL A 339 19.31 -6.16 23.51
C VAL A 339 18.56 -4.86 23.16
N TYR A 340 17.96 -4.81 21.98
CA TYR A 340 17.17 -3.68 21.51
C TYR A 340 15.69 -3.82 21.85
N HIS A 341 15.13 -5.02 21.65
CA HIS A 341 13.74 -5.32 21.97
C HIS A 341 13.61 -6.67 22.66
N GLN A 342 12.68 -6.73 23.58
CA GLN A 342 12.24 -7.98 24.16
C GLN A 342 10.75 -7.90 24.44
N VAL A 343 9.99 -8.82 23.85
CA VAL A 343 8.53 -8.90 23.96
C VAL A 343 8.16 -10.32 24.33
N SER A 344 7.25 -10.47 25.30
CA SER A 344 6.64 -11.75 25.64
C SER A 344 5.13 -11.71 25.47
N ALA A 345 4.55 -12.87 25.16
CA ALA A 345 3.12 -13.04 24.89
C ALA A 345 2.55 -14.17 25.73
N VAL A 346 1.33 -13.99 26.24
CA VAL A 346 0.54 -15.00 26.96
C VAL A 346 -0.77 -15.24 26.24
N TYR A 347 -1.10 -16.50 26.04
CA TYR A 347 -2.31 -16.94 25.36
C TYR A 347 -3.31 -17.54 26.36
N ASP A 348 -4.60 -17.50 26.00
CA ASP A 348 -5.67 -18.06 26.79
C ASP A 348 -5.58 -19.60 26.85
N THR A 349 -5.84 -20.17 28.02
CA THR A 349 -5.77 -21.63 28.22
C THR A 349 -6.96 -22.38 27.62
N LYS A 350 -8.13 -21.75 27.56
CA LYS A 350 -9.36 -22.33 26.96
C LYS A 350 -9.41 -22.14 25.46
N TYR A 351 -8.94 -21.00 24.98
CA TYR A 351 -8.85 -20.62 23.55
C TYR A 351 -7.39 -20.27 23.22
N PRO A 352 -6.52 -21.26 22.96
CA PRO A 352 -5.07 -21.05 22.88
C PRO A 352 -4.58 -20.10 21.79
N ASN A 353 -5.42 -19.75 20.82
CA ASN A 353 -5.15 -18.74 19.79
C ASN A 353 -5.47 -17.30 20.25
N HIS A 354 -6.10 -17.12 21.42
CA HIS A 354 -6.40 -15.79 21.94
C HIS A 354 -5.21 -15.25 22.75
N LEU A 355 -4.60 -14.20 22.23
CA LEU A 355 -3.54 -13.48 22.93
C LEU A 355 -4.13 -12.63 24.06
N THR A 356 -3.84 -12.98 25.32
CA THR A 356 -4.41 -12.29 26.50
C THR A 356 -3.50 -11.20 27.06
N ARG A 357 -2.18 -11.32 26.83
CA ARG A 357 -1.21 -10.34 27.32
C ARG A 357 -0.01 -10.23 26.39
N ILE A 358 0.46 -8.99 26.17
CA ILE A 358 1.78 -8.67 25.63
C ILE A 358 2.53 -7.88 26.69
N THR A 359 3.78 -8.27 26.94
CA THR A 359 4.70 -7.54 27.81
C THR A 359 5.93 -7.15 27.03
N GLN A 360 6.18 -5.86 26.89
CA GLN A 360 7.40 -5.31 26.28
C GLN A 360 8.33 -4.83 27.39
N GLN A 361 9.59 -5.26 27.36
CA GLN A 361 10.63 -4.77 28.24
C GLN A 361 11.07 -3.37 27.78
N LEU A 362 11.28 -2.46 28.72
CA LEU A 362 11.68 -1.06 28.46
C LEU A 362 13.09 -0.74 28.99
N GLY A 363 13.75 -1.73 29.56
CA GLY A 363 15.07 -1.57 30.21
C GLY A 363 14.99 -1.08 31.67
N ASN A 364 14.02 -0.25 32.00
CA ASN A 364 13.74 0.26 33.35
C ASN A 364 12.31 -0.06 33.82
N GLY A 365 11.68 -1.08 33.26
CA GLY A 365 10.32 -1.49 33.57
C GLY A 365 9.69 -2.22 32.40
N GLU A 366 8.39 -2.43 32.50
CA GLU A 366 7.61 -3.19 31.52
C GLU A 366 6.38 -2.42 31.05
N ALA A 367 6.08 -2.54 29.76
CA ALA A 367 4.83 -2.07 29.17
C ALA A 367 3.90 -3.29 28.95
N VAL A 368 2.82 -3.38 29.74
CA VAL A 368 1.88 -4.51 29.71
C VAL A 368 0.57 -4.11 29.06
N THR A 369 0.21 -4.78 27.97
CA THR A 369 -1.10 -4.66 27.31
C THR A 369 -1.89 -5.95 27.52
N ASP A 370 -3.13 -5.83 28.04
CA ASP A 370 -4.03 -6.96 28.25
C ASP A 370 -5.24 -6.92 27.29
N TYR A 371 -5.70 -8.13 26.90
CA TYR A 371 -6.86 -8.31 26.02
C TYR A 371 -7.86 -9.25 26.69
N ARG A 372 -9.17 -8.99 26.44
CA ARG A 372 -10.27 -9.88 26.79
C ARG A 372 -11.13 -10.11 25.56
N TYR A 373 -11.68 -11.30 25.44
CA TYR A 373 -12.45 -11.74 24.29
C TYR A 373 -13.84 -12.23 24.69
N ASP A 374 -14.77 -12.19 23.74
CA ASP A 374 -16.06 -12.85 23.83
C ASP A 374 -15.95 -14.33 23.38
N SER A 375 -17.12 -15.01 23.34
CA SER A 375 -17.20 -16.40 22.89
C SER A 375 -16.98 -16.59 21.38
N PHE A 376 -17.05 -15.51 20.60
CA PHE A 376 -16.84 -15.50 19.14
C PHE A 376 -15.38 -15.19 18.76
N GLY A 377 -14.55 -14.78 19.73
CA GLY A 377 -13.17 -14.40 19.50
C GLY A 377 -12.96 -12.89 19.25
N ASN A 378 -13.99 -12.08 19.43
CA ASN A 378 -13.89 -10.63 19.30
C ASN A 378 -13.29 -10.01 20.56
N ILE A 379 -12.51 -8.96 20.41
CA ILE A 379 -11.91 -8.24 21.53
C ILE A 379 -12.98 -7.44 22.28
N LEU A 380 -13.32 -7.85 23.49
CA LEU A 380 -14.23 -7.11 24.38
C LEU A 380 -13.53 -5.94 25.08
N GLN A 381 -12.26 -6.09 25.38
CA GLN A 381 -11.50 -5.04 26.06
C GLN A 381 -10.01 -5.13 25.71
N LYS A 382 -9.41 -3.98 25.42
CA LYS A 382 -7.97 -3.76 25.36
C LYS A 382 -7.57 -2.81 26.48
N THR A 383 -6.58 -3.19 27.31
CA THR A 383 -6.07 -2.38 28.41
C THR A 383 -4.59 -2.08 28.16
N LEU A 384 -4.25 -0.81 28.02
CA LEU A 384 -2.92 -0.32 27.70
C LEU A 384 -1.99 -0.37 28.93
N PRO A 385 -0.69 -0.16 28.79
CA PRO A 385 0.25 -0.04 29.90
C PRO A 385 -0.15 1.05 30.90
N ALA A 386 0.40 0.98 32.11
CA ALA A 386 0.17 1.98 33.12
C ALA A 386 0.96 3.26 32.85
N ASN A 387 0.36 4.43 33.12
CA ASN A 387 1.12 5.67 33.22
C ASN A 387 1.86 5.73 34.57
N ALA A 388 2.61 6.83 34.83
CA ALA A 388 3.35 7.03 36.07
C ALA A 388 2.48 7.02 37.35
N LYS A 389 1.18 7.30 37.23
CA LYS A 389 0.22 7.25 38.35
C LYS A 389 -0.42 5.88 38.53
N GLY A 390 -0.02 4.88 37.74
CA GLY A 390 -0.63 3.55 37.76
C GLY A 390 -1.96 3.45 37.03
N GLN A 391 -2.40 4.50 36.33
CA GLN A 391 -3.64 4.52 35.57
C GLN A 391 -3.43 3.76 34.25
N ARG A 392 -4.32 2.82 33.95
CA ARG A 392 -4.30 2.04 32.72
C ARG A 392 -5.48 2.40 31.84
N MET A 393 -5.22 3.02 30.70
CA MET A 393 -6.24 3.32 29.69
C MET A 393 -6.79 2.01 29.16
N TRP A 394 -8.12 1.93 29.05
CA TRP A 394 -8.79 0.79 28.46
C TRP A 394 -9.86 1.25 27.47
N TYR A 395 -10.09 0.40 26.47
CA TYR A 395 -11.18 0.51 25.51
C TYR A 395 -12.01 -0.75 25.61
N LYS A 396 -13.35 -0.58 25.79
CA LYS A 396 -14.33 -1.65 25.76
C LYS A 396 -15.13 -1.56 24.48
N TYR A 397 -15.33 -2.70 23.86
CA TYR A 397 -16.05 -2.85 22.61
C TYR A 397 -17.34 -3.63 22.86
N ARG A 398 -18.44 -3.18 22.30
CA ARG A 398 -19.68 -3.93 22.20
C ARG A 398 -19.95 -4.14 20.72
N TYR A 399 -20.27 -5.37 20.37
CA TYR A 399 -20.61 -5.76 19.02
C TYR A 399 -22.12 -5.80 18.88
N GLU A 400 -22.62 -5.56 17.67
CA GLU A 400 -24.03 -5.69 17.34
C GLU A 400 -24.47 -7.16 17.50
N PRO A 401 -25.73 -7.39 17.90
CA PRO A 401 -26.15 -8.72 18.33
C PRO A 401 -26.53 -9.68 17.18
N GLU A 402 -26.68 -9.20 15.94
CA GLU A 402 -27.16 -9.99 14.82
C GLU A 402 -26.04 -10.85 14.22
N MET A 403 -24.93 -10.26 13.85
CA MET A 403 -23.78 -10.93 13.25
C MET A 403 -22.63 -11.14 14.23
N ASN A 404 -22.58 -10.35 15.30
CA ASN A 404 -21.48 -10.29 16.30
C ASN A 404 -20.11 -10.00 15.67
N MET A 405 -20.06 -9.23 14.60
CA MET A 405 -18.85 -8.91 13.84
C MET A 405 -18.51 -7.42 13.87
N TYR A 406 -19.50 -6.55 13.95
CA TYR A 406 -19.31 -5.12 13.83
C TYR A 406 -19.40 -4.43 15.18
N VAL A 407 -18.45 -3.52 15.44
CA VAL A 407 -18.43 -2.76 16.69
C VAL A 407 -19.56 -1.74 16.69
N GLU A 408 -20.52 -1.94 17.59
CA GLU A 408 -21.66 -1.03 17.79
C GLU A 408 -21.33 0.10 18.77
N ARG A 409 -20.43 -0.15 19.74
CA ARG A 409 -20.04 0.85 20.74
C ARG A 409 -18.59 0.68 21.16
N VAL A 410 -17.92 1.82 21.31
CA VAL A 410 -16.62 1.91 21.98
C VAL A 410 -16.76 2.79 23.22
N GLU A 411 -16.25 2.34 24.35
CA GLU A 411 -16.17 3.10 25.60
C GLU A 411 -14.74 3.07 26.13
N ASP A 412 -14.24 4.20 26.61
CA ASP A 412 -12.88 4.32 27.16
C ASP A 412 -12.88 4.50 28.69
N ALA A 413 -11.67 4.59 29.27
CA ALA A 413 -11.48 4.75 30.71
C ALA A 413 -12.00 6.08 31.29
N PHE A 414 -12.21 7.09 30.46
CA PHE A 414 -12.85 8.34 30.85
C PHE A 414 -14.40 8.23 30.86
N GLY A 415 -14.94 7.13 30.35
CA GLY A 415 -16.36 6.89 30.16
C GLY A 415 -16.93 7.59 28.94
N TYR A 416 -16.07 8.03 28.00
CA TYR A 416 -16.53 8.55 26.71
C TYR A 416 -17.01 7.41 25.84
N ARG A 417 -18.05 7.69 25.05
CA ARG A 417 -18.71 6.68 24.21
C ARG A 417 -18.91 7.20 22.80
N SER A 418 -18.59 6.37 21.84
CA SER A 418 -19.01 6.52 20.45
C SER A 418 -19.79 5.31 20.02
N GLU A 419 -20.75 5.48 19.12
CA GLU A 419 -21.67 4.44 18.69
C GLU A 419 -21.75 4.40 17.16
N ALA A 420 -22.03 3.20 16.63
CA ALA A 420 -22.32 2.95 15.23
C ALA A 420 -23.53 2.03 15.15
N GLY A 421 -24.40 2.23 14.17
CA GLY A 421 -25.64 1.46 14.05
C GLY A 421 -26.18 1.45 12.63
N ASN A 422 -27.36 0.88 12.46
CA ASN A 422 -28.03 0.77 11.17
C ASN A 422 -27.12 0.15 10.10
N PHE A 423 -26.53 -1.01 10.44
CA PHE A 423 -25.56 -1.69 9.57
C PHE A 423 -26.20 -2.24 8.29
N ASP A 424 -25.59 -1.96 7.16
CA ASP A 424 -25.79 -2.72 5.94
C ASP A 424 -24.86 -3.94 5.97
N TYR A 425 -25.38 -5.09 6.37
CA TYR A 425 -24.58 -6.31 6.55
C TYR A 425 -24.04 -6.91 5.24
N ARG A 426 -24.61 -6.53 4.09
CA ARG A 426 -24.09 -6.98 2.79
C ARG A 426 -22.68 -6.43 2.54
N TYR A 427 -22.41 -5.23 3.04
CA TYR A 427 -21.16 -4.49 2.79
C TYR A 427 -20.39 -4.15 4.08
N GLY A 428 -20.96 -4.43 5.25
CA GLY A 428 -20.33 -4.12 6.54
C GLY A 428 -20.28 -2.63 6.87
N ILE A 429 -21.21 -1.84 6.35
CA ILE A 429 -21.21 -0.38 6.50
C ILE A 429 -22.19 0.04 7.59
N ALA A 430 -21.70 0.80 8.59
CA ALA A 430 -22.57 1.49 9.54
C ALA A 430 -23.14 2.76 8.89
N LYS A 431 -24.46 2.81 8.68
CA LYS A 431 -25.15 3.96 8.11
C LYS A 431 -25.37 5.08 9.10
N GLU A 432 -25.33 4.80 10.40
CA GLU A 432 -25.43 5.80 11.45
C GLU A 432 -24.20 5.71 12.36
N ARG A 433 -23.68 6.88 12.75
CA ARG A 433 -22.63 7.01 13.76
C ARG A 433 -22.98 8.12 14.72
N ARG A 434 -22.59 7.96 15.99
CA ARG A 434 -22.75 8.97 17.02
C ARG A 434 -21.41 9.23 17.69
N ASP A 435 -20.99 10.48 17.73
CA ASP A 435 -19.74 10.89 18.34
C ASP A 435 -19.81 11.00 19.87
N LEU A 436 -18.69 11.39 20.51
CA LEU A 436 -18.56 11.56 21.96
C LEU A 436 -19.49 12.65 22.52
N ASN A 437 -19.85 13.63 21.70
CA ASN A 437 -20.70 14.77 22.05
C ASN A 437 -22.17 14.54 21.67
N ASN A 438 -22.53 13.29 21.32
CA ASN A 438 -23.87 12.86 20.95
C ASN A 438 -24.39 13.42 19.63
N PHE A 439 -23.51 13.82 18.72
CA PHE A 439 -23.89 14.20 17.37
C PHE A 439 -23.95 13.00 16.44
N TYR A 440 -24.99 13.00 15.61
CA TYR A 440 -25.21 11.95 14.60
C TYR A 440 -24.60 12.35 13.27
N TYR A 441 -24.11 11.33 12.59
CA TYR A 441 -23.67 11.33 11.20
C TYR A 441 -24.39 10.20 10.49
N GLU A 442 -24.90 10.47 9.30
CA GLU A 442 -25.56 9.46 8.47
C GLU A 442 -24.81 9.30 7.15
N THR A 443 -24.76 8.06 6.67
CA THR A 443 -24.09 7.69 5.42
C THR A 443 -25.09 6.95 4.54
N ASP A 444 -25.34 7.47 3.35
CA ASP A 444 -26.14 6.81 2.32
C ASP A 444 -25.23 5.98 1.41
N VAL A 445 -25.71 4.82 0.98
CA VAL A 445 -25.00 3.91 0.08
C VAL A 445 -25.92 3.41 -1.02
N ASP A 446 -25.35 3.13 -2.18
CA ASP A 446 -26.06 2.50 -3.29
C ASP A 446 -26.15 0.97 -3.15
N ASP A 447 -26.77 0.33 -4.14
CA ASP A 447 -26.94 -1.14 -4.18
C ASP A 447 -25.62 -1.92 -4.35
N LEU A 448 -24.50 -1.25 -4.63
CA LEU A 448 -23.15 -1.83 -4.69
C LEU A 448 -22.33 -1.55 -3.43
N GLY A 449 -22.91 -0.89 -2.44
CA GLY A 449 -22.24 -0.52 -1.19
C GLY A 449 -21.32 0.70 -1.31
N ARG A 450 -21.42 1.49 -2.39
CA ARG A 450 -20.63 2.72 -2.52
C ARG A 450 -21.35 3.87 -1.81
N VAL A 451 -20.57 4.70 -1.12
CA VAL A 451 -21.13 5.88 -0.43
C VAL A 451 -21.67 6.86 -1.46
N THR A 452 -22.92 7.28 -1.32
CA THR A 452 -23.56 8.26 -2.20
C THR A 452 -23.80 9.60 -1.52
N GLY A 453 -23.80 9.63 -0.17
CA GLY A 453 -23.95 10.86 0.58
C GLY A 453 -23.57 10.71 2.04
N VAL A 454 -23.15 11.81 2.64
CA VAL A 454 -22.87 11.92 4.08
C VAL A 454 -23.56 13.16 4.61
N ARG A 455 -24.36 12.99 5.68
CA ARG A 455 -24.98 14.07 6.45
C ARG A 455 -24.31 14.16 7.81
N GLY A 456 -24.02 15.36 8.23
CA GLY A 456 -23.50 15.65 9.55
C GLY A 456 -24.53 16.34 10.44
N PRO A 457 -24.15 16.73 11.66
CA PRO A 457 -25.07 17.31 12.62
C PRO A 457 -25.65 18.67 12.22
N ASN A 458 -25.02 19.41 11.32
CA ASN A 458 -25.56 20.65 10.80
C ASN A 458 -26.65 20.38 9.77
N GLU A 459 -26.40 19.50 8.81
CA GLU A 459 -27.32 19.10 7.74
C GLU A 459 -28.56 18.41 8.33
N LEU A 460 -28.38 17.49 9.27
CA LEU A 460 -29.48 16.83 9.98
C LEU A 460 -30.36 17.82 10.76
N ALA A 461 -29.79 18.92 11.26
CA ALA A 461 -30.54 19.96 11.97
C ALA A 461 -31.28 20.94 11.05
N THR A 462 -30.78 21.18 9.84
CA THR A 462 -31.31 22.17 8.89
C THR A 462 -32.10 21.55 7.74
N GLY A 463 -32.01 20.20 7.58
CA GLY A 463 -32.65 19.47 6.48
C GLY A 463 -31.90 19.60 5.14
N VAL A 464 -30.66 20.06 5.14
CA VAL A 464 -29.78 20.06 3.96
C VAL A 464 -29.44 18.63 3.58
N PRO A 465 -29.41 18.25 2.29
CA PRO A 465 -29.34 16.86 1.87
C PRO A 465 -28.03 16.16 2.19
N TYR A 466 -26.90 16.87 2.23
CA TYR A 466 -25.57 16.29 2.51
C TYR A 466 -24.53 17.38 2.87
N ILE A 467 -23.44 16.99 3.51
CA ILE A 467 -22.15 17.70 3.52
C ILE A 467 -21.44 17.46 2.20
N ILE A 468 -21.40 16.18 1.82
CA ILE A 468 -20.72 15.67 0.62
C ILE A 468 -21.58 14.58 0.00
N ALA A 469 -21.71 14.60 -1.32
CA ALA A 469 -22.38 13.58 -2.09
C ALA A 469 -21.48 13.08 -3.22
N PHE A 470 -21.76 11.84 -3.68
CA PHE A 470 -21.02 11.17 -4.74
C PHE A 470 -21.96 10.61 -5.80
N GLU A 471 -21.64 10.89 -7.05
CA GLU A 471 -22.30 10.29 -8.22
C GLU A 471 -21.26 9.45 -8.95
N TYR A 472 -21.67 8.27 -9.43
CA TYR A 472 -20.77 7.35 -10.09
C TYR A 472 -21.25 7.02 -11.49
N SER A 473 -20.38 7.19 -12.47
CA SER A 473 -20.50 6.61 -13.81
C SER A 473 -19.42 5.53 -13.96
N PRO A 474 -19.68 4.29 -13.45
CA PRO A 474 -18.65 3.26 -13.31
C PRO A 474 -18.35 2.51 -14.61
N LYS A 475 -18.97 2.90 -15.71
CA LYS A 475 -18.79 2.26 -17.01
C LYS A 475 -18.32 3.29 -18.01
N ALA A 476 -17.29 2.94 -18.77
CA ALA A 476 -16.95 3.69 -19.95
C ALA A 476 -18.03 3.52 -21.05
N GLU A 477 -18.32 4.57 -21.78
CA GLU A 477 -19.21 4.51 -22.95
C GLU A 477 -18.38 4.21 -24.20
N PHE A 478 -18.81 3.19 -24.95
CA PHE A 478 -18.10 2.70 -26.13
C PHE A 478 -18.88 3.01 -27.40
N THR A 479 -18.17 3.43 -28.42
CA THR A 479 -18.64 3.45 -29.82
C THR A 479 -17.84 2.43 -30.62
N ALA A 480 -18.23 2.24 -31.89
CA ALA A 480 -17.48 1.41 -32.84
C ALA A 480 -16.01 1.86 -33.03
N ASN A 481 -15.68 3.10 -32.64
CA ASN A 481 -14.38 3.74 -32.82
C ASN A 481 -13.63 3.93 -31.48
N GLY A 482 -14.00 3.22 -30.40
CA GLY A 482 -13.34 3.30 -29.09
C GLY A 482 -14.21 3.91 -27.98
N ILE A 483 -13.59 4.35 -26.89
CA ILE A 483 -14.26 4.98 -25.75
C ILE A 483 -14.65 6.42 -26.09
N THR A 484 -15.93 6.74 -25.93
CA THR A 484 -16.45 8.11 -26.08
C THR A 484 -16.38 8.90 -24.78
N ALA A 485 -16.63 8.25 -23.66
CA ALA A 485 -16.55 8.82 -22.32
C ALA A 485 -15.94 7.80 -21.34
N PRO A 486 -14.77 8.12 -20.71
CA PRO A 486 -14.22 7.30 -19.64
C PRO A 486 -15.16 7.22 -18.46
N ALA A 487 -14.98 6.20 -17.62
CA ALA A 487 -15.65 6.14 -16.33
C ALA A 487 -15.25 7.33 -15.45
N TYR A 488 -16.18 7.85 -14.66
CA TYR A 488 -15.92 8.98 -13.78
C TYR A 488 -16.73 8.91 -12.47
N ALA A 489 -16.30 9.70 -11.51
CA ALA A 489 -17.07 10.00 -10.31
C ALA A 489 -17.16 11.52 -10.11
N VAL A 490 -18.34 11.99 -9.65
CA VAL A 490 -18.55 13.38 -9.23
C VAL A 490 -18.59 13.42 -7.73
N THR A 491 -17.81 14.31 -7.14
CA THR A 491 -17.87 14.67 -5.72
C THR A 491 -18.51 16.04 -5.62
N LYS A 492 -19.55 16.17 -4.81
CA LYS A 492 -20.29 17.42 -4.56
C LYS A 492 -20.14 17.81 -3.10
N HIS A 493 -19.67 19.00 -2.83
CA HIS A 493 -19.70 19.59 -1.50
C HIS A 493 -20.77 20.66 -1.43
N TYR A 494 -21.69 20.55 -0.48
CA TYR A 494 -22.72 21.56 -0.29
C TYR A 494 -22.09 22.90 0.06
N ASP A 495 -22.44 23.93 -0.69
CA ASP A 495 -22.00 25.31 -0.43
C ASP A 495 -23.12 26.16 0.17
N ILE A 496 -23.03 26.47 1.47
CA ILE A 496 -24.02 27.29 2.17
C ILE A 496 -24.12 28.75 1.61
N GLN A 497 -23.06 29.24 0.94
CA GLN A 497 -23.08 30.57 0.31
C GLN A 497 -23.69 30.55 -1.10
N HIS A 498 -23.71 29.38 -1.74
CA HIS A 498 -24.31 29.13 -3.05
C HIS A 498 -25.20 27.88 -3.01
N PRO A 499 -26.34 27.92 -2.29
CA PRO A 499 -27.14 26.71 -2.00
C PRO A 499 -27.73 26.01 -3.22
N ASP A 500 -27.78 26.70 -4.37
CA ASP A 500 -28.26 26.16 -5.64
C ASP A 500 -27.14 25.62 -6.53
N ASP A 501 -25.87 25.71 -6.09
CA ASP A 501 -24.69 25.33 -6.88
C ASP A 501 -23.59 24.78 -5.96
N ASP A 502 -23.48 23.45 -5.90
CA ASP A 502 -22.48 22.76 -5.09
C ASP A 502 -21.07 22.98 -5.65
N MET A 503 -20.05 22.87 -4.80
CA MET A 503 -18.65 22.77 -5.27
C MET A 503 -18.40 21.38 -5.81
N GLU A 504 -18.26 21.27 -7.12
CA GLU A 504 -18.12 19.98 -7.80
C GLU A 504 -16.68 19.65 -8.21
N THR A 505 -16.35 18.38 -8.10
CA THR A 505 -15.11 17.80 -8.64
C THR A 505 -15.44 16.53 -9.39
N VAL A 506 -15.05 16.44 -10.65
CA VAL A 506 -15.24 15.27 -11.50
C VAL A 506 -13.90 14.63 -11.78
N THR A 507 -13.73 13.36 -11.42
CA THR A 507 -12.52 12.59 -11.66
C THR A 507 -12.80 11.52 -12.70
N PHE A 508 -12.13 11.63 -13.85
CA PHE A 508 -12.16 10.61 -14.91
C PHE A 508 -11.02 9.63 -14.71
N VAL A 509 -11.30 8.36 -14.93
CA VAL A 509 -10.34 7.28 -14.82
C VAL A 509 -10.25 6.46 -16.12
N ASP A 510 -9.06 5.91 -16.35
CA ASP A 510 -8.86 4.95 -17.45
C ASP A 510 -9.37 3.54 -17.10
N GLY A 511 -9.17 2.59 -17.99
CA GLY A 511 -9.55 1.20 -17.82
C GLY A 511 -8.89 0.47 -16.65
N PHE A 512 -7.88 1.05 -16.00
CA PHE A 512 -7.21 0.52 -14.79
C PHE A 512 -7.55 1.31 -13.53
N GLY A 513 -8.45 2.30 -13.63
CA GLY A 513 -8.82 3.16 -12.52
C GLY A 513 -7.77 4.24 -12.21
N ARG A 514 -6.81 4.50 -13.11
CA ARG A 514 -5.84 5.59 -12.94
C ARG A 514 -6.49 6.92 -13.33
N PRO A 515 -6.36 8.00 -12.53
CA PRO A 515 -6.87 9.31 -12.90
C PRO A 515 -6.19 9.83 -14.18
N VAL A 516 -7.01 10.19 -15.18
CA VAL A 516 -6.56 10.73 -16.46
C VAL A 516 -6.97 12.18 -16.65
N GLN A 517 -7.97 12.63 -15.90
CA GLN A 517 -8.41 14.02 -15.89
C GLN A 517 -9.20 14.31 -14.63
N VAL A 518 -9.03 15.50 -14.07
CA VAL A 518 -9.83 16.01 -12.97
C VAL A 518 -10.39 17.36 -13.38
N LYS A 519 -11.69 17.54 -13.23
CA LYS A 519 -12.35 18.83 -13.42
C LYS A 519 -12.91 19.29 -12.10
N LYS A 520 -12.78 20.57 -11.80
CA LYS A 520 -13.38 21.17 -10.62
C LYS A 520 -13.91 22.55 -10.91
N ASP A 521 -14.90 22.97 -10.17
CA ASP A 521 -15.38 24.33 -10.20
C ASP A 521 -14.26 25.33 -9.88
N GLY A 522 -14.27 26.44 -10.57
CA GLY A 522 -13.30 27.49 -10.37
C GLY A 522 -13.80 28.83 -10.85
N VAL A 523 -13.19 29.89 -10.35
CA VAL A 523 -13.45 31.27 -10.78
C VAL A 523 -12.15 31.89 -11.22
N VAL A 524 -12.05 32.22 -12.50
CA VAL A 524 -10.82 32.78 -13.07
C VAL A 524 -11.02 34.28 -13.34
N THR A 525 -10.05 35.07 -12.89
CA THR A 525 -9.98 36.52 -13.09
C THR A 525 -8.68 36.86 -13.79
N SER A 526 -8.77 37.36 -15.02
CA SER A 526 -7.61 37.94 -15.70
C SER A 526 -7.41 39.38 -15.24
N ALA A 527 -6.21 39.70 -14.82
CA ALA A 527 -5.84 41.05 -14.39
C ALA A 527 -4.42 41.39 -14.85
N SER A 528 -4.24 42.63 -15.28
CA SER A 528 -2.95 43.25 -15.59
C SER A 528 -2.97 44.69 -15.05
N GLU A 529 -1.81 45.33 -14.92
CA GLU A 529 -1.71 46.66 -14.39
C GLU A 529 -2.68 47.62 -15.08
N GLY A 530 -3.58 48.19 -14.28
CA GLY A 530 -4.61 49.13 -14.75
C GLY A 530 -5.85 48.50 -15.41
N THR A 531 -5.91 47.17 -15.58
CA THR A 531 -7.07 46.49 -16.20
C THR A 531 -7.43 45.22 -15.45
N VAL A 532 -8.67 45.11 -15.02
CA VAL A 532 -9.24 43.93 -14.36
C VAL A 532 -10.49 43.51 -15.11
N PHE A 533 -10.51 42.27 -15.59
CA PHE A 533 -11.66 41.68 -16.27
C PHE A 533 -12.64 41.10 -15.24
N ASP A 534 -13.87 40.91 -15.66
CA ASP A 534 -14.87 40.23 -14.82
C ASP A 534 -14.46 38.79 -14.54
N ALA A 535 -14.80 38.32 -13.34
CA ALA A 535 -14.62 36.95 -12.93
C ALA A 535 -15.48 36.02 -13.81
N GLN A 536 -14.88 34.92 -14.27
CA GLN A 536 -15.55 33.90 -15.08
C GLN A 536 -15.67 32.60 -14.29
N ASN A 537 -16.88 32.09 -14.16
CA ASN A 537 -17.14 30.78 -13.60
C ASN A 537 -16.81 29.72 -14.66
N VAL A 538 -15.95 28.79 -14.32
CA VAL A 538 -15.39 27.81 -15.24
C VAL A 538 -15.20 26.47 -14.55
N MET A 539 -15.10 25.38 -15.35
CA MET A 539 -14.44 24.16 -14.89
C MET A 539 -12.94 24.29 -15.13
N ILE A 540 -12.14 24.14 -14.09
CA ILE A 540 -10.67 23.99 -14.19
C ILE A 540 -10.37 22.53 -14.49
N VAL A 541 -9.85 22.24 -15.66
CA VAL A 541 -9.49 20.90 -16.12
C VAL A 541 -8.02 20.67 -15.86
N SER A 542 -7.69 19.77 -14.95
CA SER A 542 -6.33 19.44 -14.50
C SER A 542 -6.09 17.93 -14.52
N GLY A 543 -4.91 17.49 -14.11
CA GLY A 543 -4.57 16.07 -13.98
C GLY A 543 -4.59 15.30 -15.31
N ARG A 544 -4.41 15.99 -16.45
CA ARG A 544 -4.33 15.35 -17.76
C ARG A 544 -2.97 14.70 -17.92
N ASN A 545 -2.93 13.41 -17.62
CA ASN A 545 -1.73 12.61 -17.69
C ASN A 545 -1.73 11.74 -18.94
N VAL A 546 -0.57 11.65 -19.60
CA VAL A 546 -0.30 10.69 -20.66
C VAL A 546 0.68 9.65 -20.12
N TYR A 547 0.30 8.40 -20.24
CA TYR A 547 1.09 7.28 -19.80
C TYR A 547 1.93 6.72 -20.95
N ASP A 548 3.13 6.21 -20.64
CA ASP A 548 3.99 5.52 -21.59
C ASP A 548 3.58 4.03 -21.73
N ALA A 549 4.29 3.30 -22.60
CA ALA A 549 4.10 1.87 -22.84
C ALA A 549 4.31 0.97 -21.62
N PHE A 550 4.70 1.52 -20.46
CA PHE A 550 4.90 0.80 -19.19
C PHE A 550 3.93 1.26 -18.11
N GLY A 551 3.00 2.15 -18.44
CA GLY A 551 1.98 2.66 -17.53
C GLY A 551 2.47 3.74 -16.56
N ARG A 552 3.58 4.42 -16.87
CA ARG A 552 4.13 5.54 -16.09
C ARG A 552 3.72 6.87 -16.70
N VAL A 553 3.56 7.91 -15.89
CA VAL A 553 3.22 9.25 -16.38
C VAL A 553 4.42 9.85 -17.13
N ALA A 554 4.37 9.79 -18.45
CA ALA A 554 5.40 10.37 -19.32
C ALA A 554 5.21 11.88 -19.50
N LYS A 555 3.95 12.36 -19.56
CA LYS A 555 3.62 13.77 -19.72
C LYS A 555 2.48 14.15 -18.77
N ALA A 556 2.64 15.26 -18.05
CA ALA A 556 1.62 15.84 -17.20
C ALA A 556 1.32 17.26 -17.69
N TYR A 557 0.09 17.48 -18.19
CA TYR A 557 -0.33 18.76 -18.75
C TYR A 557 -0.86 19.70 -17.69
N TYR A 558 -0.63 20.98 -17.85
CA TYR A 558 -1.08 22.03 -16.97
C TYR A 558 -2.60 22.30 -17.17
N PRO A 559 -3.26 22.94 -16.15
CA PRO A 559 -4.70 23.19 -16.21
C PRO A 559 -5.12 24.04 -17.42
N VAL A 560 -6.31 23.72 -17.95
CA VAL A 560 -7.07 24.56 -18.86
C VAL A 560 -8.44 24.86 -18.27
N THR A 561 -9.19 25.80 -18.86
CA THR A 561 -10.53 26.15 -18.42
C THR A 561 -11.57 25.74 -19.47
N GLU A 562 -12.76 25.35 -19.00
CA GLU A 562 -13.94 25.04 -19.82
C GLU A 562 -15.19 25.70 -19.23
N GLU A 563 -16.26 25.75 -20.01
CA GLU A 563 -17.58 26.15 -19.53
C GLU A 563 -18.12 25.17 -18.50
N LEU A 564 -18.80 25.64 -17.46
CA LEU A 564 -19.39 24.82 -16.39
C LEU A 564 -20.26 23.67 -16.91
N GLY A 565 -21.04 23.91 -17.97
CA GLY A 565 -21.94 22.91 -18.56
C GLY A 565 -21.24 21.66 -19.14
N LYS A 566 -19.91 21.63 -19.19
CA LYS A 566 -19.12 20.51 -19.73
C LYS A 566 -18.46 19.62 -18.65
N ARG A 567 -18.97 19.65 -17.45
CA ARG A 567 -18.38 18.95 -16.31
C ARG A 567 -18.16 17.45 -16.52
N THR A 568 -19.10 16.77 -17.17
CA THR A 568 -19.04 15.32 -17.42
C THR A 568 -18.54 14.95 -18.81
N ASP A 569 -18.19 15.93 -19.65
CA ASP A 569 -17.59 15.69 -20.96
C ASP A 569 -16.07 15.49 -20.79
N PHE A 570 -15.51 14.41 -21.31
CA PHE A 570 -14.05 14.22 -21.27
C PHE A 570 -13.37 15.20 -22.24
N ASN A 571 -12.48 16.05 -21.72
CA ASN A 571 -11.73 17.01 -22.54
C ASN A 571 -10.56 16.32 -23.24
N LYS A 572 -10.62 16.24 -24.56
CA LYS A 572 -9.54 15.69 -25.40
C LYS A 572 -8.52 16.76 -25.87
N ALA A 573 -8.80 18.04 -25.64
CA ALA A 573 -7.90 19.13 -25.98
C ALA A 573 -6.85 19.35 -24.88
N PHE A 574 -5.66 19.67 -25.30
CA PHE A 574 -4.53 20.02 -24.42
C PHE A 574 -4.26 21.53 -24.58
N ASP A 575 -3.72 22.18 -23.54
CA ASP A 575 -3.39 23.60 -23.64
C ASP A 575 -2.14 23.83 -24.50
N GLY A 576 -1.90 25.09 -24.82
CA GLY A 576 -0.76 25.49 -25.67
C GLY A 576 0.59 25.49 -24.92
N VAL A 577 0.60 25.22 -23.61
CA VAL A 577 1.83 25.12 -22.82
C VAL A 577 2.35 23.69 -22.89
N SER A 578 3.65 23.51 -23.09
CA SER A 578 4.27 22.19 -23.08
C SER A 578 4.05 21.50 -21.74
N PRO A 579 3.88 20.15 -21.71
CA PRO A 579 3.72 19.43 -20.46
C PRO A 579 5.03 19.34 -19.68
N THR A 580 4.94 19.01 -18.41
CA THR A 580 6.06 18.40 -17.69
C THR A 580 6.30 17.01 -18.29
N VAL A 581 7.53 16.74 -18.73
CA VAL A 581 7.95 15.47 -19.34
C VAL A 581 8.88 14.73 -18.39
N THR A 582 8.59 13.45 -18.12
CA THR A 582 9.42 12.61 -17.25
C THR A 582 9.99 11.42 -18.04
N VAL A 583 11.31 11.23 -17.96
CA VAL A 583 12.01 10.07 -18.52
C VAL A 583 12.42 9.14 -17.40
N TYR A 584 12.31 7.82 -17.63
CA TYR A 584 12.53 6.80 -16.62
C TYR A 584 13.64 5.82 -17.01
N ASP A 585 14.28 5.23 -16.00
CA ASP A 585 15.17 4.08 -16.17
C ASP A 585 14.42 2.73 -16.11
N VAL A 586 15.16 1.64 -16.28
CA VAL A 586 14.60 0.27 -16.27
C VAL A 586 14.05 -0.19 -14.91
N LEU A 587 14.30 0.56 -13.83
CA LEU A 587 13.72 0.34 -12.51
C LEU A 587 12.53 1.28 -12.23
N ASP A 588 11.99 1.93 -13.26
CA ASP A 588 10.88 2.89 -13.21
C ASP A 588 11.17 4.14 -12.33
N ARG A 589 12.46 4.52 -12.19
CA ARG A 589 12.88 5.72 -11.48
C ARG A 589 13.09 6.87 -12.48
N ALA A 590 12.61 8.07 -12.13
CA ALA A 590 12.80 9.26 -12.95
C ALA A 590 14.29 9.61 -13.09
N THR A 591 14.78 9.75 -14.32
CA THR A 591 16.15 10.16 -14.64
C THR A 591 16.22 11.57 -15.16
N GLU A 592 15.14 12.06 -15.77
CA GLU A 592 15.02 13.44 -16.25
C GLU A 592 13.59 13.91 -16.07
N VAL A 593 13.42 15.12 -15.56
CA VAL A 593 12.15 15.84 -15.53
C VAL A 593 12.37 17.17 -16.22
N THR A 594 11.63 17.38 -17.33
CA THR A 594 11.66 18.64 -18.10
C THR A 594 10.38 19.41 -17.83
N LEU A 595 10.47 20.62 -17.33
CA LEU A 595 9.35 21.52 -17.12
C LEU A 595 8.93 22.23 -18.43
N PRO A 596 7.75 22.86 -18.47
CA PRO A 596 7.28 23.59 -19.67
C PRO A 596 8.18 24.74 -20.14
N ASP A 597 9.01 25.30 -19.27
CA ASP A 597 10.03 26.33 -19.58
C ASP A 597 11.34 25.72 -20.10
N GLU A 598 11.35 24.42 -20.42
CA GLU A 598 12.51 23.64 -20.85
C GLU A 598 13.60 23.44 -19.76
N SER A 599 13.39 23.93 -18.56
CA SER A 599 14.29 23.67 -17.44
C SER A 599 14.28 22.18 -17.06
N LYS A 600 15.44 21.63 -16.72
CA LYS A 600 15.62 20.21 -16.47
C LYS A 600 16.17 19.92 -15.10
N THR A 601 15.59 18.92 -14.47
CA THR A 601 16.18 18.24 -13.32
C THR A 601 16.65 16.84 -13.74
N LEU A 602 17.93 16.55 -13.54
CA LEU A 602 18.53 15.26 -13.88
C LEU A 602 18.79 14.46 -12.61
N THR A 603 18.47 13.17 -12.64
CA THR A 603 18.75 12.24 -11.54
C THR A 603 19.59 11.07 -12.05
N ALA A 604 20.77 10.88 -11.46
CA ALA A 604 21.65 9.76 -11.73
C ALA A 604 21.69 8.80 -10.55
N TYR A 605 21.66 7.50 -10.84
CA TYR A 605 21.73 6.42 -9.86
C TYR A 605 23.02 5.63 -10.07
N THR A 606 23.82 5.50 -9.02
CA THR A 606 25.08 4.76 -9.04
C THR A 606 25.28 4.02 -7.72
N THR A 607 26.30 3.19 -7.63
CA THR A 607 26.70 2.52 -6.38
C THR A 607 28.03 3.05 -5.89
N ASP A 608 28.18 3.21 -4.58
CA ASP A 608 29.46 3.49 -3.93
C ASP A 608 29.91 2.28 -3.10
N ALA A 609 30.96 1.60 -3.56
CA ALA A 609 31.49 0.42 -2.88
C ALA A 609 32.13 0.74 -1.52
N GLY A 610 32.62 1.98 -1.32
CA GLY A 610 33.27 2.41 -0.07
C GLY A 610 32.27 2.49 1.08
N SER A 611 31.16 3.20 0.87
CA SER A 611 30.06 3.32 1.84
C SER A 611 29.03 2.18 1.74
N ARG A 612 29.10 1.34 0.70
CA ARG A 612 28.11 0.32 0.34
C ARG A 612 26.68 0.87 0.24
N ALA A 613 26.60 2.01 -0.44
CA ALA A 613 25.36 2.73 -0.60
C ALA A 613 24.96 2.86 -2.08
N LEU A 614 23.67 2.88 -2.32
CA LEU A 614 23.11 3.44 -3.56
C LEU A 614 23.26 4.96 -3.49
N VAL A 615 23.79 5.57 -4.53
CA VAL A 615 23.99 7.01 -4.63
C VAL A 615 23.02 7.60 -5.63
N THR A 616 22.14 8.47 -5.16
CA THR A 616 21.23 9.25 -5.99
C THR A 616 21.77 10.67 -6.10
N THR A 617 22.19 11.09 -7.29
CA THR A 617 22.66 12.45 -7.56
C THR A 617 21.61 13.21 -8.35
N VAL A 618 21.09 14.28 -7.74
CA VAL A 618 20.14 15.20 -8.39
C VAL A 618 20.92 16.44 -8.85
N THR A 619 20.72 16.82 -10.10
CA THR A 619 21.23 18.07 -10.69
C THR A 619 20.04 18.94 -11.04
N ASP A 620 19.95 20.14 -10.45
CA ASP A 620 18.87 21.08 -10.73
C ASP A 620 19.11 21.83 -12.06
N ALA A 621 18.15 22.67 -12.47
CA ALA A 621 18.22 23.45 -13.69
C ALA A 621 19.39 24.47 -13.72
N LEU A 622 19.91 24.88 -12.56
CA LEU A 622 21.06 25.77 -12.42
C LEU A 622 22.39 25.01 -12.43
N GLY A 623 22.36 23.67 -12.49
CA GLY A 623 23.54 22.81 -12.45
C GLY A 623 24.05 22.48 -11.04
N ASN A 624 23.31 22.87 -9.97
CA ASN A 624 23.67 22.48 -8.61
C ASN A 624 23.43 21.00 -8.40
N LYS A 625 24.37 20.34 -7.72
CA LYS A 625 24.33 18.90 -7.52
C LYS A 625 24.22 18.54 -6.04
N GLN A 626 23.30 17.67 -5.74
CA GLN A 626 23.14 17.05 -4.42
C GLN A 626 23.17 15.53 -4.57
N ALA A 627 24.03 14.87 -3.78
CA ALA A 627 24.11 13.41 -3.74
C ALA A 627 23.58 12.88 -2.39
N THR A 628 22.73 11.88 -2.45
CA THR A 628 22.19 11.15 -1.29
C THR A 628 22.66 9.71 -1.36
N TYR A 629 23.29 9.24 -0.28
CA TYR A 629 23.79 7.88 -0.14
C TYR A 629 22.83 7.08 0.75
N THR A 630 22.32 5.99 0.23
CA THR A 630 21.32 5.16 0.91
C THR A 630 21.85 3.75 1.08
N ASN A 631 21.82 3.22 2.32
CA ASN A 631 22.26 1.85 2.62
C ASN A 631 21.22 0.80 2.19
N GLY A 632 21.55 -0.49 2.39
CA GLY A 632 20.69 -1.62 2.04
C GLY A 632 19.36 -1.72 2.81
N SER A 633 19.19 -0.98 3.91
CA SER A 633 17.93 -0.82 4.64
C SER A 633 17.11 0.40 4.18
N GLY A 634 17.55 1.12 3.14
CA GLY A 634 16.89 2.33 2.67
C GLY A 634 17.13 3.57 3.54
N LYS A 635 18.13 3.56 4.44
CA LYS A 635 18.47 4.70 5.29
C LYS A 635 19.54 5.57 4.65
N THR A 636 19.34 6.90 4.71
CA THR A 636 20.36 7.87 4.25
C THR A 636 21.56 7.83 5.21
N VAL A 637 22.72 7.42 4.71
CA VAL A 637 23.98 7.36 5.50
C VAL A 637 24.87 8.55 5.27
N MET A 638 24.68 9.30 4.16
CA MET A 638 25.42 10.51 3.86
C MET A 638 24.65 11.37 2.85
N THR A 639 24.74 12.67 3.01
CA THR A 639 24.31 13.65 1.99
C THR A 639 25.49 14.54 1.65
N LYS A 640 25.61 14.92 0.37
CA LYS A 640 26.62 15.84 -0.13
C LYS A 640 25.98 16.90 -1.00
N GLN A 641 26.27 18.17 -0.74
CA GLN A 641 26.08 19.24 -1.69
C GLN A 641 27.42 19.43 -2.44
N LEU A 642 27.38 19.17 -3.75
CA LEU A 642 28.61 19.09 -4.58
C LEU A 642 28.90 20.41 -5.30
N SER A 643 27.97 21.37 -5.27
CA SER A 643 28.06 22.66 -5.95
C SER A 643 27.63 23.76 -4.98
N GLY A 644 28.51 24.65 -4.68
CA GLY A 644 28.27 25.81 -3.82
C GLY A 644 29.56 26.65 -3.68
N PRO A 645 29.44 27.93 -3.26
CA PRO A 645 30.57 28.82 -3.09
C PRO A 645 31.52 28.32 -1.98
N ASP A 646 31.03 27.55 -1.04
CA ASP A 646 31.77 27.08 0.14
C ASP A 646 32.38 25.68 -0.05
N GLY A 647 32.34 25.14 -1.28
CA GLY A 647 32.85 23.80 -1.60
C GLY A 647 31.86 22.67 -1.31
N GLU A 648 32.36 21.45 -1.07
CA GLU A 648 31.54 20.28 -0.77
C GLU A 648 31.07 20.32 0.70
N ILE A 649 29.76 20.29 0.92
CA ILE A 649 29.13 20.19 2.23
C ILE A 649 28.64 18.73 2.43
N THR A 650 29.21 18.06 3.44
CA THR A 650 28.91 16.65 3.73
C THR A 650 28.27 16.51 5.10
N THR A 651 27.16 15.79 5.17
CA THR A 651 26.56 15.33 6.45
C THR A 651 26.47 13.82 6.45
N THR A 652 26.97 13.17 7.52
CA THR A 652 26.93 11.73 7.70
C THR A 652 25.95 11.32 8.79
N PHE A 653 25.32 10.16 8.60
CA PHE A 653 24.32 9.59 9.51
C PHE A 653 24.72 8.17 9.87
N GLU A 654 24.76 7.87 11.17
CA GLU A 654 25.03 6.52 11.67
C GLU A 654 23.81 5.97 12.39
N TYR A 655 23.57 4.70 12.17
CA TYR A 655 22.42 3.99 12.72
C TYR A 655 22.89 2.81 13.58
N ASP A 656 22.10 2.48 14.59
CA ASP A 656 22.30 1.24 15.35
C ASP A 656 21.81 0.01 14.56
N GLY A 657 21.91 -1.17 15.18
CA GLY A 657 21.59 -2.43 14.50
C GLY A 657 20.16 -2.55 14.00
N ILE A 658 19.21 -1.79 14.54
CA ILE A 658 17.79 -1.78 14.14
C ILE A 658 17.37 -0.48 13.43
N ASP A 659 18.32 0.19 12.81
CA ASP A 659 18.11 1.38 11.98
C ASP A 659 17.57 2.64 12.71
N ARG A 660 17.87 2.81 14.03
CA ARG A 660 17.63 4.07 14.75
C ARG A 660 18.84 4.99 14.59
N LEU A 661 18.58 6.28 14.31
CA LEU A 661 19.62 7.29 14.10
C LEU A 661 20.34 7.63 15.42
N VAL A 662 21.59 7.19 15.56
CA VAL A 662 22.39 7.38 16.78
C VAL A 662 23.42 8.50 16.67
N ARG A 663 23.83 8.89 15.45
CA ARG A 663 24.84 9.90 15.26
C ARG A 663 24.64 10.68 13.96
N VAL A 664 24.80 12.00 14.03
CA VAL A 664 24.88 12.90 12.85
C VAL A 664 26.17 13.69 12.98
N THR A 665 26.95 13.75 11.89
CA THR A 665 28.17 14.56 11.84
C THR A 665 28.07 15.49 10.64
N ASP A 666 28.26 16.80 10.85
CA ASP A 666 28.25 17.80 9.79
C ASP A 666 29.65 17.97 9.15
N THR A 667 29.76 18.83 8.16
CA THR A 667 31.04 19.12 7.45
C THR A 667 32.12 19.67 8.35
N GLU A 668 31.76 20.43 9.40
CA GLU A 668 32.69 21.01 10.36
C GLU A 668 33.13 20.01 11.42
N GLY A 669 32.61 18.78 11.38
CA GLY A 669 32.89 17.75 12.38
C GLY A 669 32.09 17.88 13.67
N ASN A 670 31.06 18.73 13.72
CA ASN A 670 30.14 18.81 14.86
C ASN A 670 29.29 17.53 14.91
N VAL A 671 29.20 16.95 16.11
CA VAL A 671 28.56 15.65 16.32
C VAL A 671 27.33 15.80 17.20
N THR A 672 26.19 15.37 16.69
CA THR A 672 24.97 15.16 17.47
C THR A 672 24.77 13.65 17.68
N THR A 673 24.57 13.21 18.95
CA THR A 673 24.30 11.80 19.26
C THR A 673 22.93 11.64 19.91
N SER A 674 22.33 10.47 19.74
CA SER A 674 21.05 10.07 20.36
C SER A 674 21.18 8.69 21.00
N VAL A 675 20.56 8.51 22.19
CA VAL A 675 20.45 7.24 22.89
C VAL A 675 18.97 6.86 22.99
N TYR A 676 18.68 5.56 22.81
CA TYR A 676 17.32 5.03 22.86
C TYR A 676 17.20 3.91 23.89
N ASP A 677 16.02 3.79 24.49
CA ASP A 677 15.67 2.65 25.34
C ASP A 677 15.12 1.46 24.50
N MET A 678 14.72 0.40 25.19
CA MET A 678 14.13 -0.79 24.56
C MET A 678 12.69 -0.58 24.04
N GLY A 679 12.07 0.56 24.32
CA GLY A 679 10.78 0.98 23.79
C GLY A 679 10.89 1.94 22.60
N ASP A 680 12.09 2.07 21.99
CA ASP A 680 12.42 3.00 20.88
C ASP A 680 12.25 4.48 21.22
N ARG A 681 12.22 4.81 22.51
CA ARG A 681 12.07 6.19 22.96
C ARG A 681 13.44 6.80 23.15
N ARG A 682 13.64 8.02 22.64
CA ARG A 682 14.92 8.73 22.76
C ARG A 682 15.10 9.27 24.16
N THR A 683 16.03 8.69 24.91
CA THR A 683 16.33 9.05 26.31
C THR A 683 17.39 10.14 26.46
N GLU A 684 18.23 10.32 25.44
CA GLU A 684 19.27 11.34 25.46
C GLU A 684 19.55 11.89 24.07
N VAL A 685 19.79 13.18 23.99
CA VAL A 685 20.37 13.87 22.83
C VAL A 685 21.55 14.69 23.33
N ASN A 686 22.74 14.47 22.77
CA ASN A 686 23.89 15.33 22.97
C ASN A 686 24.12 16.17 21.71
N HIS A 687 23.91 17.46 21.80
CA HIS A 687 24.05 18.40 20.69
C HIS A 687 25.21 19.36 20.95
N PRO A 688 26.10 19.64 19.99
CA PRO A 688 27.32 20.43 20.20
C PRO A 688 27.09 21.82 20.78
N ALA A 689 25.97 22.49 20.36
CA ALA A 689 25.66 23.83 20.82
C ALA A 689 24.80 23.89 22.10
N SER A 690 23.88 22.96 22.32
CA SER A 690 22.95 22.97 23.45
C SER A 690 23.30 22.00 24.56
N GLY A 691 24.31 21.16 24.35
CA GLY A 691 24.74 20.11 25.30
C GLY A 691 23.73 18.95 25.40
N ILE A 692 23.81 18.22 26.49
CA ILE A 692 23.02 17.01 26.73
C ILE A 692 21.60 17.41 27.18
N THR A 693 20.60 16.82 26.52
CA THR A 693 19.20 16.84 26.95
C THR A 693 18.76 15.41 27.21
N THR A 694 18.23 15.13 28.40
CA THR A 694 17.68 13.80 28.72
C THR A 694 16.16 13.80 28.89
N PHE A 695 15.58 12.63 28.67
CA PHE A 695 14.15 12.40 28.80
C PHE A 695 13.89 11.14 29.60
N THR A 696 12.84 11.15 30.42
CA THR A 696 12.31 9.94 31.06
C THR A 696 10.84 9.74 30.64
N TYR A 697 10.42 8.51 30.68
CA TYR A 697 9.10 8.08 30.19
C TYR A 697 8.41 7.13 31.17
N ASP A 698 7.10 7.13 31.20
CA ASP A 698 6.33 6.05 31.81
C ASP A 698 6.17 4.83 30.87
N ALA A 699 5.53 3.77 31.36
CA ALA A 699 5.34 2.55 30.58
C ALA A 699 4.33 2.73 29.41
N LEU A 700 3.47 3.73 29.47
CA LEU A 700 2.54 4.09 28.39
C LEU A 700 3.23 4.88 27.27
N GLY A 701 4.43 5.46 27.53
CA GLY A 701 5.20 6.24 26.57
C GLY A 701 5.10 7.76 26.76
N ASN A 702 4.43 8.21 27.82
CA ASN A 702 4.35 9.66 28.12
C ASN A 702 5.72 10.14 28.62
N VAL A 703 6.16 11.32 28.14
CA VAL A 703 7.38 12.00 28.63
C VAL A 703 7.13 12.48 30.06
N LEU A 704 7.88 12.01 31.03
CA LEU A 704 7.76 12.45 32.43
C LEU A 704 8.64 13.63 32.77
N THR A 705 9.88 13.60 32.25
CA THR A 705 10.83 14.70 32.48
C THR A 705 11.60 15.06 31.24
N LYS A 706 11.98 16.32 31.13
CA LYS A 706 12.98 16.83 30.18
C LYS A 706 14.02 17.62 30.98
N GLN A 707 15.27 17.21 30.85
CA GLN A 707 16.38 17.92 31.53
C GLN A 707 17.36 18.41 30.47
N THR A 708 17.46 19.72 30.30
CA THR A 708 18.46 20.38 29.45
C THR A 708 19.81 20.44 30.16
N ALA A 709 20.92 20.71 29.43
CA ALA A 709 22.24 20.84 29.99
C ALA A 709 22.34 21.91 31.11
N ASN A 710 21.58 22.99 31.02
CA ASN A 710 21.54 24.02 32.05
C ASN A 710 20.81 23.56 33.32
N LEU A 711 19.64 22.95 33.16
CA LEU A 711 18.89 22.39 34.30
C LEU A 711 19.65 21.26 35.00
N ALA A 712 20.43 20.48 34.23
CA ALA A 712 21.26 19.39 34.78
C ALA A 712 22.34 19.93 35.77
N LYS A 713 22.89 21.10 35.50
CA LYS A 713 23.87 21.74 36.43
C LYS A 713 23.29 22.04 37.82
N GLU A 714 21.97 22.22 37.88
CA GLU A 714 21.24 22.53 39.12
C GLU A 714 20.45 21.32 39.65
N GLY A 715 20.54 20.16 38.98
CA GLY A 715 19.81 18.95 39.34
C GLY A 715 18.28 19.06 39.13
N LYS A 716 17.84 19.97 38.26
CA LYS A 716 16.44 20.27 38.00
C LYS A 716 15.97 19.68 36.67
N SER A 717 14.66 19.53 36.53
CA SER A 717 14.01 19.07 35.28
C SER A 717 12.65 19.73 35.09
N ILE A 718 12.27 19.92 33.83
CA ILE A 718 10.88 20.20 33.47
C ILE A 718 10.11 18.90 33.65
N THR A 719 8.96 18.93 34.34
CA THR A 719 8.13 17.74 34.55
C THR A 719 6.79 17.86 33.86
N TYR A 720 6.23 16.72 33.50
CA TYR A 720 4.97 16.61 32.76
C TYR A 720 4.00 15.73 33.53
N ASP A 721 2.78 16.22 33.72
CA ASP A 721 1.70 15.51 34.40
C ASP A 721 0.68 14.97 33.40
N TYR A 722 0.17 13.79 33.68
CA TYR A 722 -0.79 13.11 32.80
C TYR A 722 -2.01 12.59 33.57
N ASP A 723 -3.13 12.56 32.86
CA ASP A 723 -4.31 11.79 33.22
C ASP A 723 -4.48 10.73 32.11
N TYR A 724 -4.17 9.47 32.43
CA TYR A 724 -3.91 8.39 31.48
C TYR A 724 -2.79 8.78 30.47
N HIS A 725 -3.17 9.12 29.23
CA HIS A 725 -2.25 9.57 28.16
C HIS A 725 -2.40 11.06 27.83
N ARG A 726 -3.34 11.78 28.49
CA ARG A 726 -3.57 13.21 28.22
C ARG A 726 -2.68 14.05 29.11
N LEU A 727 -1.93 14.96 28.50
CA LEU A 727 -1.11 15.94 29.21
C LEU A 727 -2.01 16.90 30.02
N THR A 728 -1.81 16.96 31.31
CA THR A 728 -2.55 17.83 32.23
C THR A 728 -1.73 18.96 32.83
N GLY A 729 -0.39 18.83 32.80
CA GLY A 729 0.49 19.87 33.32
C GLY A 729 1.89 19.83 32.75
N ILE A 730 2.51 21.03 32.68
CA ILE A 730 3.95 21.20 32.43
C ILE A 730 4.47 22.11 33.55
N ASN A 731 5.46 21.63 34.30
CA ASN A 731 5.99 22.35 35.44
C ASN A 731 7.45 22.75 35.17
N TYR A 732 7.72 24.06 35.26
CA TYR A 732 9.05 24.65 35.08
C TYR A 732 9.69 24.89 36.44
N PRO A 733 10.84 24.25 36.74
CA PRO A 733 11.40 24.26 38.12
C PRO A 733 11.85 25.65 38.58
N ASP A 734 12.36 26.50 37.67
CA ASP A 734 12.92 27.80 37.99
C ASP A 734 11.87 28.94 37.78
N HIS A 735 10.78 28.63 37.10
CA HIS A 735 9.75 29.60 36.73
C HIS A 735 8.36 29.00 36.93
N PRO A 736 7.95 28.67 38.18
CA PRO A 736 6.67 28.02 38.45
C PRO A 736 5.49 28.89 38.04
N GLU A 737 5.70 30.22 37.95
CA GLU A 737 4.72 31.16 37.41
C GLU A 737 4.39 30.87 35.92
N ASN A 738 5.27 30.22 35.18
CA ASN A 738 5.08 29.81 33.79
C ASN A 738 4.50 28.40 33.61
N ASN A 739 4.17 27.73 34.71
CA ASN A 739 3.57 26.40 34.63
C ASN A 739 2.32 26.43 33.78
N VAL A 740 2.11 25.35 33.01
CA VAL A 740 0.95 25.20 32.13
C VAL A 740 0.05 24.11 32.68
N LYS A 741 -1.27 24.37 32.72
CA LYS A 741 -2.27 23.39 33.07
C LYS A 741 -3.30 23.23 31.97
N TYR A 742 -3.68 22.00 31.73
CA TYR A 742 -4.68 21.62 30.72
C TYR A 742 -5.87 20.91 31.37
N TYR A 743 -7.07 21.40 31.10
CA TYR A 743 -8.31 20.83 31.62
C TYR A 743 -9.17 20.36 30.45
N TYR A 744 -9.63 19.15 30.51
CA TYR A 744 -10.43 18.51 29.47
C TYR A 744 -11.88 18.35 29.93
N GLY A 745 -12.79 18.46 28.99
CA GLY A 745 -14.21 18.27 29.26
C GLY A 745 -14.52 16.83 29.66
N GLY A 746 -15.09 16.66 30.83
CA GLY A 746 -15.57 15.35 31.33
C GLY A 746 -16.83 14.90 30.59
N ARG A 747 -17.35 13.71 30.97
CA ARG A 747 -18.53 13.07 30.36
C ARG A 747 -19.78 13.95 30.26
N ASN A 748 -19.94 14.90 31.18
CA ASN A 748 -21.10 15.79 31.25
C ASN A 748 -20.75 17.25 30.86
N ALA A 749 -19.62 17.45 30.22
CA ALA A 749 -19.21 18.78 29.81
C ALA A 749 -20.19 19.39 28.79
N SER A 750 -20.60 20.60 29.00
CA SER A 750 -21.43 21.38 28.08
C SER A 750 -20.61 21.98 26.95
N GLN A 751 -21.28 22.59 25.96
CA GLN A 751 -20.63 23.34 24.85
C GLN A 751 -19.74 22.43 23.97
N ASN A 752 -20.18 21.20 23.75
CA ASN A 752 -19.49 20.20 22.90
C ASN A 752 -18.03 19.92 23.31
N ARG A 753 -17.75 20.05 24.61
CA ARG A 753 -16.40 19.93 25.17
C ARG A 753 -16.04 18.54 25.66
N ILE A 754 -16.96 17.55 25.60
CA ILE A 754 -16.68 16.17 26.04
C ILE A 754 -15.43 15.65 25.31
N GLY A 755 -14.41 15.25 26.09
CA GLY A 755 -13.14 14.73 25.58
C GLY A 755 -12.19 15.76 24.96
N ARG A 756 -12.59 17.01 24.85
CA ARG A 756 -11.82 18.10 24.22
C ARG A 756 -11.17 19.00 25.26
N LEU A 757 -10.10 19.72 24.86
CA LEU A 757 -9.45 20.72 25.71
C LEU A 757 -10.44 21.84 26.03
N MET A 758 -10.74 22.02 27.30
CA MET A 758 -11.71 23.01 27.78
C MET A 758 -11.05 24.31 28.22
N LEU A 759 -9.91 24.19 28.90
CA LEU A 759 -9.19 25.33 29.47
C LEU A 759 -7.69 25.04 29.46
N ARG A 760 -6.88 26.04 29.10
CA ARG A 760 -5.43 26.04 29.30
C ARG A 760 -5.07 27.25 30.16
N GLU A 761 -4.38 27.02 31.25
CA GLU A 761 -3.80 28.06 32.10
C GLU A 761 -2.30 28.12 31.91
N ASP A 762 -1.70 29.27 31.88
CA ASP A 762 -0.27 29.54 31.80
C ASP A 762 0.11 30.80 32.54
N GLY A 763 1.42 31.14 32.65
CA GLY A 763 1.91 32.36 33.32
C GLY A 763 1.37 33.68 32.80
N THR A 764 0.75 33.68 31.63
CA THR A 764 0.14 34.88 31.03
C THR A 764 -1.38 34.96 31.23
N GLY A 765 -1.99 33.96 31.91
CA GLY A 765 -3.40 33.84 32.16
C GLY A 765 -4.03 32.54 31.69
N ALA A 766 -5.18 32.64 31.00
CA ALA A 766 -5.90 31.43 30.59
C ALA A 766 -6.59 31.59 29.23
N ILE A 767 -6.78 30.46 28.54
CA ILE A 767 -7.65 30.37 27.34
C ILE A 767 -8.69 29.29 27.58
N GLU A 768 -9.93 29.63 27.47
CA GLU A 768 -11.07 28.71 27.46
C GLU A 768 -11.56 28.50 26.03
N TYR A 769 -11.89 27.24 25.68
CA TYR A 769 -12.30 26.83 24.36
C TYR A 769 -13.74 26.36 24.35
N PHE A 770 -14.45 26.68 23.26
CA PHE A 770 -15.83 26.28 23.00
C PHE A 770 -15.90 25.73 21.58
N TYR A 771 -16.71 24.70 21.37
CA TYR A 771 -16.67 23.94 20.12
C TYR A 771 -18.04 23.90 19.46
N GLY A 772 -18.05 23.90 18.15
CA GLY A 772 -19.22 23.63 17.33
C GLY A 772 -19.57 22.13 17.29
N LYS A 773 -20.61 21.80 16.54
CA LYS A 773 -21.13 20.43 16.46
C LYS A 773 -20.16 19.46 15.77
N MET A 774 -19.36 19.94 14.83
CA MET A 774 -18.36 19.14 14.10
C MET A 774 -16.98 19.12 14.78
N GLY A 775 -16.82 19.86 15.89
CA GLY A 775 -15.60 19.87 16.68
C GLY A 775 -14.67 21.05 16.42
N GLU A 776 -15.06 21.94 15.54
CA GLU A 776 -14.40 23.22 15.27
C GLU A 776 -14.44 24.14 16.48
N VAL A 777 -13.42 24.98 16.70
CA VAL A 777 -13.41 25.98 17.75
C VAL A 777 -14.29 27.18 17.32
N THR A 778 -15.43 27.34 17.95
CA THR A 778 -16.37 28.44 17.63
C THR A 778 -16.19 29.64 18.51
N LYS A 779 -15.52 29.52 19.67
CA LYS A 779 -15.25 30.64 20.55
C LYS A 779 -14.05 30.35 21.44
N THR A 780 -13.20 31.34 21.66
CA THR A 780 -12.23 31.37 22.75
C THR A 780 -12.48 32.57 23.68
N ARG A 781 -12.18 32.37 24.97
CA ARG A 781 -12.10 33.39 25.95
C ARG A 781 -10.68 33.43 26.51
N ARG A 782 -9.90 34.43 26.11
CA ARG A 782 -8.54 34.68 26.57
C ARG A 782 -8.51 35.67 27.70
N THR A 783 -8.08 35.25 28.87
CA THR A 783 -7.78 36.15 30.00
C THR A 783 -6.28 36.39 30.02
N LEU A 784 -5.87 37.64 29.98
CA LEU A 784 -4.48 38.08 30.08
C LEU A 784 -4.20 38.70 31.46
N ILE A 785 -3.10 38.22 32.04
CA ILE A 785 -2.53 38.74 33.27
C ILE A 785 -1.17 39.36 32.92
N VAL A 786 -1.08 40.69 32.92
CA VAL A 786 0.18 41.38 32.68
C VAL A 786 0.56 42.06 34.00
N PRO A 787 1.83 41.89 34.49
CA PRO A 787 2.27 42.52 35.70
C PRO A 787 1.98 44.05 35.71
N ASN A 788 1.42 44.54 36.80
CA ASN A 788 1.05 45.97 37.02
C ASN A 788 -0.03 46.49 36.04
N GLN A 789 -0.77 45.65 35.38
CA GLN A 789 -1.91 46.01 34.54
C GLN A 789 -3.22 45.37 35.07
N ALA A 790 -4.35 45.98 34.76
CA ALA A 790 -5.64 45.34 35.02
C ALA A 790 -5.78 44.06 34.21
N ILE A 791 -6.38 43.00 34.80
CA ILE A 791 -6.70 41.77 34.11
C ILE A 791 -7.67 42.07 32.97
N ALA A 792 -7.32 41.68 31.78
CA ALA A 792 -8.13 41.84 30.57
C ALA A 792 -8.66 40.53 30.08
N THR A 793 -9.89 40.48 29.61
CA THR A 793 -10.49 39.27 29.00
C THR A 793 -10.95 39.64 27.59
N TYR A 794 -10.51 38.81 26.63
CA TYR A 794 -10.80 38.98 25.23
C TYR A 794 -11.60 37.76 24.74
N VAL A 795 -12.71 38.00 24.05
CA VAL A 795 -13.56 36.96 23.47
C VAL A 795 -13.45 37.06 21.96
N THR A 796 -13.05 35.97 21.32
CA THR A 796 -13.08 35.85 19.87
C THR A 796 -14.02 34.71 19.50
N GLN A 797 -14.87 34.90 18.48
CA GLN A 797 -15.83 33.90 18.02
C GLN A 797 -15.67 33.64 16.52
N TRP A 798 -15.99 32.44 16.10
CA TRP A 798 -15.89 31.99 14.71
C TRP A 798 -17.12 31.19 14.34
N THR A 799 -17.54 31.35 13.09
CA THR A 799 -18.57 30.52 12.48
C THR A 799 -17.99 29.87 11.20
N TYR A 800 -18.22 28.59 11.04
CA TYR A 800 -17.73 27.80 9.91
C TYR A 800 -18.89 27.15 9.19
N ASP A 801 -18.68 26.85 7.91
CA ASP A 801 -19.55 25.92 7.19
C ASP A 801 -19.12 24.45 7.43
N SER A 802 -19.89 23.53 6.89
CA SER A 802 -19.60 22.09 7.00
C SER A 802 -18.38 21.62 6.19
N HIS A 803 -17.86 22.50 5.32
CA HIS A 803 -16.59 22.32 4.59
C HIS A 803 -15.39 22.90 5.35
N ASN A 804 -15.63 23.38 6.62
CA ASN A 804 -14.64 23.97 7.51
C ASN A 804 -14.03 25.29 6.99
N ARG A 805 -14.76 26.03 6.12
CA ARG A 805 -14.37 27.38 5.71
C ARG A 805 -14.89 28.37 6.74
N LEU A 806 -14.08 29.37 7.08
CA LEU A 806 -14.46 30.46 8.02
C LEU A 806 -15.47 31.40 7.37
N LEU A 807 -16.68 31.45 7.88
CA LEU A 807 -17.74 32.38 7.40
C LEU A 807 -17.72 33.70 8.12
N GLU A 808 -17.48 33.68 9.42
CA GLU A 808 -17.56 34.86 10.26
C GLU A 808 -16.56 34.77 11.41
N MET A 809 -15.96 35.92 11.76
CA MET A 809 -15.15 36.10 12.96
C MET A 809 -15.64 37.34 13.70
N ILE A 810 -15.81 37.25 15.03
CA ILE A 810 -16.10 38.37 15.89
C ILE A 810 -14.88 38.59 16.78
N TYR A 811 -14.32 39.81 16.66
CA TYR A 811 -13.16 40.24 17.44
C TYR A 811 -13.55 40.63 18.86
N PRO A 812 -12.58 40.75 19.78
CA PRO A 812 -12.87 41.15 21.19
C PRO A 812 -13.50 42.54 21.37
N ASP A 813 -13.34 43.44 20.44
CA ASP A 813 -13.93 44.77 20.41
C ASP A 813 -15.31 44.81 19.70
N GLU A 814 -15.89 43.59 19.50
CA GLU A 814 -17.20 43.36 18.86
C GLU A 814 -17.23 43.64 17.36
N GLU A 815 -16.07 43.89 16.74
CA GLU A 815 -16.03 43.96 15.29
C GLU A 815 -16.35 42.59 14.71
N LYS A 816 -17.29 42.55 13.77
CA LYS A 816 -17.70 41.38 13.02
C LYS A 816 -17.06 41.41 11.65
N VAL A 817 -16.30 40.34 11.29
CA VAL A 817 -15.69 40.17 9.96
C VAL A 817 -16.32 38.95 9.28
N THR A 818 -16.83 39.16 8.07
CA THR A 818 -17.42 38.11 7.25
C THR A 818 -16.54 37.83 6.06
N TYR A 819 -16.54 36.57 5.67
CA TYR A 819 -15.73 35.98 4.58
C TYR A 819 -16.67 35.45 3.51
N SER A 820 -16.50 35.91 2.27
CA SER A 820 -17.25 35.42 1.13
C SER A 820 -16.34 34.62 0.23
N TYR A 821 -16.88 33.53 -0.25
CA TYR A 821 -16.17 32.60 -1.13
C TYR A 821 -16.83 32.56 -2.51
N ASN A 822 -16.04 32.36 -3.55
CA ASN A 822 -16.53 32.18 -4.90
C ASN A 822 -16.98 30.71 -5.13
N LEU A 823 -17.58 30.40 -6.27
CA LEU A 823 -18.05 29.05 -6.63
C LEU A 823 -16.94 27.98 -6.62
N GLY A 824 -15.68 28.35 -6.82
CA GLY A 824 -14.53 27.45 -6.68
C GLY A 824 -14.07 27.25 -5.22
N GLY A 825 -14.80 27.83 -4.24
CA GLY A 825 -14.48 27.73 -2.81
C GLY A 825 -13.31 28.62 -2.35
N GLN A 826 -12.83 29.53 -3.19
CA GLN A 826 -11.72 30.43 -2.88
C GLN A 826 -12.25 31.73 -2.26
N LEU A 827 -11.48 32.32 -1.32
CA LEU A 827 -11.83 33.56 -0.67
C LEU A 827 -11.93 34.70 -1.70
N GLU A 828 -13.10 35.36 -1.79
CA GLU A 828 -13.36 36.40 -2.77
C GLU A 828 -13.35 37.79 -2.13
N LYS A 829 -13.93 37.91 -0.92
CA LYS A 829 -14.16 39.18 -0.25
C LYS A 829 -14.07 39.05 1.26
N VAL A 830 -13.60 40.13 1.94
CA VAL A 830 -13.57 40.21 3.41
C VAL A 830 -14.21 41.53 3.82
N ARG A 831 -15.27 41.47 4.62
CA ARG A 831 -16.04 42.62 5.03
C ARG A 831 -16.11 42.73 6.55
N GLY A 832 -15.76 43.89 7.07
CA GLY A 832 -15.93 44.26 8.49
C GLY A 832 -17.22 44.99 8.74
N TYR A 833 -17.72 44.91 9.98
CA TYR A 833 -18.85 45.66 10.50
C TYR A 833 -18.66 45.90 12.00
N LYS A 834 -18.69 47.18 12.42
CA LYS A 834 -18.72 47.59 13.81
C LYS A 834 -19.88 48.56 14.07
N SER A 835 -19.76 49.78 13.64
CA SER A 835 -20.86 50.76 13.65
C SER A 835 -21.49 50.94 12.28
N TYR A 836 -20.72 50.66 11.24
CA TYR A 836 -21.11 50.67 9.85
C TYR A 836 -20.30 49.57 9.12
N GLY A 837 -20.74 49.14 7.93
CA GLY A 837 -20.06 48.14 7.14
C GLY A 837 -18.96 48.78 6.28
N TYR A 838 -17.82 48.08 6.17
CA TYR A 838 -16.69 48.46 5.32
C TYR A 838 -15.99 47.17 4.84
N ASP A 839 -15.39 47.26 3.66
CA ASP A 839 -14.68 46.13 3.12
C ASP A 839 -13.18 46.17 3.50
N TYR A 840 -12.63 45.17 4.09
CA TYR A 840 -11.18 45.03 4.20
C TYR A 840 -10.55 44.70 2.86
N VAL A 841 -11.18 43.75 2.20
CA VAL A 841 -10.83 43.31 0.85
C VAL A 841 -12.08 43.33 0.00
N ASN A 842 -12.07 44.14 -1.04
CA ASN A 842 -13.22 44.30 -1.93
C ASN A 842 -13.33 43.17 -2.92
N ARG A 843 -12.17 42.66 -3.41
CA ARG A 843 -12.11 41.61 -4.41
C ARG A 843 -10.76 40.92 -4.40
N ILE A 844 -10.77 39.57 -4.55
CA ILE A 844 -9.60 38.76 -4.86
C ILE A 844 -9.88 38.04 -6.18
N GLY A 845 -8.91 38.05 -7.10
CA GLY A 845 -8.96 37.34 -8.37
C GLY A 845 -7.93 36.22 -8.39
N TYR A 846 -8.25 35.14 -9.10
CA TYR A 846 -7.40 33.95 -9.23
C TYR A 846 -7.27 33.52 -10.71
N ASP A 847 -6.20 32.83 -11.03
CA ASP A 847 -6.00 32.17 -12.31
C ASP A 847 -6.42 30.68 -12.30
N LYS A 848 -6.20 30.00 -13.41
CA LYS A 848 -6.46 28.57 -13.55
C LYS A 848 -5.58 27.65 -12.68
N PHE A 849 -4.49 28.18 -12.11
CA PHE A 849 -3.62 27.50 -11.15
C PHE A 849 -4.02 27.81 -9.70
N GLU A 850 -5.11 28.57 -9.49
CA GLU A 850 -5.57 29.07 -8.19
C GLU A 850 -4.59 30.05 -7.53
N GLN A 851 -3.71 30.66 -8.31
CA GLN A 851 -2.81 31.71 -7.87
C GLN A 851 -3.54 33.05 -7.92
N ARG A 852 -3.29 33.93 -6.94
CA ARG A 852 -3.91 35.26 -6.91
C ARG A 852 -3.38 36.10 -8.07
N THR A 853 -4.27 36.61 -8.91
CA THR A 853 -3.94 37.55 -9.98
C THR A 853 -4.24 39.00 -9.59
N TYR A 854 -5.13 39.19 -8.61
CA TYR A 854 -5.61 40.51 -8.25
C TYR A 854 -6.06 40.57 -6.78
N LEU A 855 -5.80 41.70 -6.14
CA LEU A 855 -6.27 42.00 -4.80
C LEU A 855 -6.59 43.49 -4.69
N LYS A 856 -7.83 43.81 -4.29
CA LYS A 856 -8.27 45.19 -4.06
C LYS A 856 -8.64 45.41 -2.60
N TYR A 857 -8.02 46.38 -1.99
CA TYR A 857 -8.27 46.79 -0.61
C TYR A 857 -9.34 47.89 -0.52
N CYS A 858 -9.91 48.08 0.67
CA CYS A 858 -10.93 49.09 0.94
C CYS A 858 -10.47 50.56 0.72
N ASN A 859 -9.18 50.84 0.88
CA ASN A 859 -8.60 52.15 0.63
C ASN A 859 -8.37 52.45 -0.85
N GLY A 860 -8.81 51.56 -1.73
CA GLY A 860 -8.63 51.67 -3.19
C GLY A 860 -7.27 51.19 -3.71
N ALA A 861 -6.36 50.78 -2.80
CA ALA A 861 -5.09 50.19 -3.27
C ALA A 861 -5.36 48.83 -3.98
N GLU A 862 -4.65 48.64 -5.07
CA GLU A 862 -4.76 47.44 -5.90
C GLU A 862 -3.39 46.78 -6.01
N THR A 863 -3.36 45.46 -5.93
CA THR A 863 -2.15 44.64 -6.13
C THR A 863 -2.40 43.66 -7.29
N PHE A 864 -1.53 43.70 -8.26
CA PHE A 864 -1.53 42.82 -9.38
C PHE A 864 -0.40 41.82 -9.23
N TYR A 865 -0.70 40.54 -9.51
CA TYR A 865 0.27 39.44 -9.45
C TYR A 865 0.44 38.86 -10.84
N THR A 866 1.68 38.76 -11.27
CA THR A 866 2.03 38.17 -12.55
C THR A 866 2.85 36.93 -12.28
N TYR A 867 2.52 35.85 -12.95
CA TYR A 867 3.21 34.56 -12.86
C TYR A 867 3.77 34.16 -14.22
N ASP A 868 4.78 33.33 -14.19
CA ASP A 868 5.29 32.72 -15.40
C ASP A 868 4.14 31.98 -16.12
N PRO A 869 3.94 32.20 -17.45
CA PRO A 869 2.92 31.52 -18.23
C PRO A 869 3.01 29.99 -18.18
N ALA A 870 4.20 29.45 -17.94
CA ALA A 870 4.42 28.01 -17.71
C ALA A 870 3.94 27.51 -16.34
N GLY A 871 3.37 28.40 -15.48
CA GLY A 871 2.94 28.06 -14.12
C GLY A 871 4.09 27.82 -13.15
N CYS A 872 5.30 28.09 -13.58
CA CYS A 872 6.48 28.07 -12.73
C CYS A 872 6.52 29.34 -11.85
N ARG A 873 7.15 29.26 -10.69
CA ARG A 873 7.21 30.37 -9.73
C ARG A 873 7.93 31.60 -10.33
N THR A 874 7.38 32.77 -10.04
CA THR A 874 8.08 34.04 -10.22
C THR A 874 9.11 34.23 -9.14
#